data_4643b1317bc8248ef09b668b8994cf79
#
_entry.id   4643b1317bc8248ef09b668b8994cf79
#
_cell.length_a   1.000
_cell.length_b   1.000
_cell.length_c   1.000
_cell.angle_alpha   90.00
_cell.angle_beta   90.00
_cell.angle_gamma   90.00
#
_symmetry.space_group_name_H-M   'P 1'
#
loop_
_entity.id
_entity.type
_entity.pdbx_description
1 polymer ?
#
loop_
_entity_poly.entity_id
_entity_poly.type
_entity_poly.pdbx_seq_one_letter_code
_entity_poly.pdbx_strand_id
1 'polypeptide(L)'
;MNMTNLFTLAAAVPSKSVQATGWFLETAWLIPALPALSFFLILFFGKKMKYKGAEFGITAIALSLILAICCVGQWMNQVDNASDNYKKSSSYETEEKYSETSSQDLEENALTETIEVASAEQMNIYAAGDESGYEPVAVDAVIERFTWWETGGKKFQVGIMVDGLAVMMLFVVTVISLLVHIYSTDYVSGDRRYTHYFAFLSLFSASMLFFVLSENILQTIVGWELVGVCSFALIGHWWEEKPNSDAALKAFLTNRVGDMGLLVGMIILFWSAGSWSIVDINVAAINNEIGQTTLLIASLCLTAAVLSKAGQCILHTWLPDAMAGPTPVSALIHAATMVVAGIYMVARLYGVFFEGYDIAGSSFNVLALVGSVTLVGAGLLAFVQDDIKKVLAYSTVSQLGYMVMALGVGAWTAAVFHLFTHAFFKAGLFLGAGSVSHSVHSFDMKKSMGGMRKFMPTTYKTFIICTIALMGLPPLAGFWSKDEILVGTGGWGLFGGTGGNGSYVFALVMGIIGAALTCAYMTRVIYLTFFGEFRGDTHGHGDPHESGKRITVPLIILSVMAIGAGFLNLPVGFLTGNTTNWQERFGHYVEPVATYFPAIAHGTPSWTLAIFSTIVALTGVGLAAHYFFIKVNAQSPAATELANGLTAKNKLAKAGHTVLKQKYYLDHLYTDIIANGTKGPVADAAYWTNQKGIDGIVNQVGKQAANSATFVYEKIDQNLVDGAVNLSGKASEGLGETTRTIVQRGKVHQYAAIMFAATTILAGLFIVFV
;
A
#
# COMPACT_ATOMS: atom_id res chain seq x y z
N MET A 1 17.02 -39.07 15.81
CA MET A 1 16.54 -37.87 16.52
C MET A 1 16.14 -36.91 15.42
N ASN A 2 14.84 -36.70 15.21
CA ASN A 2 14.31 -35.92 14.09
C ASN A 2 14.60 -34.43 14.31
N MET A 3 15.20 -33.79 13.33
CA MET A 3 15.46 -32.33 13.32
C MET A 3 14.20 -31.45 13.35
N THR A 4 13.03 -32.04 13.30
CA THR A 4 11.72 -31.35 13.37
C THR A 4 11.32 -30.86 14.77
N ASN A 5 12.00 -31.25 15.81
CA ASN A 5 11.71 -30.84 17.20
C ASN A 5 12.60 -29.71 17.75
N LEU A 6 13.46 -29.13 16.92
CA LEU A 6 14.34 -28.04 17.37
C LEU A 6 13.80 -26.62 17.08
N PHE A 7 12.68 -26.52 16.34
CA PHE A 7 12.12 -25.24 15.91
C PHE A 7 10.82 -24.83 16.61
N THR A 8 10.37 -25.57 17.62
CA THR A 8 9.20 -25.23 18.43
C THR A 8 9.53 -24.55 19.76
N LEU A 9 10.72 -23.95 19.89
CA LEU A 9 10.92 -22.98 20.96
C LEU A 9 10.38 -21.62 20.47
N ALA A 10 9.10 -21.38 20.80
CA ALA A 10 8.51 -20.06 20.72
C ALA A 10 9.49 -19.04 21.32
N ALA A 11 9.74 -17.97 20.59
CA ALA A 11 10.47 -16.83 21.13
C ALA A 11 9.86 -16.50 22.50
N ALA A 12 10.69 -16.50 23.53
CA ALA A 12 10.22 -16.18 24.87
C ALA A 12 9.65 -14.77 24.82
N VAL A 13 8.33 -14.67 24.96
CA VAL A 13 7.63 -13.40 25.13
C VAL A 13 8.31 -12.68 26.31
N PRO A 14 8.77 -11.43 26.13
CA PRO A 14 9.37 -10.69 27.25
C PRO A 14 8.42 -10.72 28.44
N SER A 15 8.88 -11.21 29.56
CA SER A 15 8.06 -11.46 30.75
C SER A 15 7.54 -10.18 31.41
N LYS A 16 7.99 -9.02 30.96
CA LYS A 16 7.57 -7.69 31.44
C LYS A 16 7.44 -6.73 30.26
N SER A 17 6.22 -6.30 29.93
CA SER A 17 5.95 -5.18 29.05
C SER A 17 5.55 -3.95 29.85
N VAL A 18 5.98 -2.78 29.40
CA VAL A 18 5.57 -1.50 29.96
C VAL A 18 4.58 -0.86 28.99
N GLN A 19 3.37 -0.58 29.46
CA GLN A 19 2.40 0.12 28.64
C GLN A 19 2.82 1.58 28.45
N ALA A 20 3.02 2.00 27.20
CA ALA A 20 3.27 3.39 26.88
C ALA A 20 2.01 4.22 27.22
N THR A 21 2.18 5.35 27.89
CA THR A 21 1.11 6.26 28.27
C THR A 21 1.52 7.70 28.01
N GLY A 22 0.55 8.56 27.75
CA GLY A 22 0.82 9.98 27.68
C GLY A 22 -0.10 10.73 26.73
N TRP A 23 -0.43 11.93 27.10
CA TRP A 23 -1.48 12.72 26.44
C TRP A 23 -1.29 12.86 24.91
N PHE A 24 -0.06 13.09 24.43
CA PHE A 24 0.18 13.22 22.99
C PHE A 24 0.01 11.91 22.23
N LEU A 25 0.37 10.77 22.84
CA LEU A 25 0.20 9.45 22.21
C LEU A 25 -1.27 9.03 22.21
N GLU A 26 -1.98 9.22 23.32
CA GLU A 26 -3.41 8.90 23.46
C GLU A 26 -4.31 9.80 22.59
N THR A 27 -3.89 11.06 22.35
CA THR A 27 -4.62 12.00 21.50
C THR A 27 -4.08 12.10 20.08
N ALA A 28 -3.25 11.16 19.62
CA ALA A 28 -2.64 11.17 18.29
C ALA A 28 -3.68 11.19 17.13
N TRP A 29 -4.95 10.82 17.40
CA TRP A 29 -6.05 10.96 16.44
C TRP A 29 -6.30 12.41 15.99
N LEU A 30 -5.86 13.41 16.75
CA LEU A 30 -5.92 14.82 16.34
C LEU A 30 -5.04 15.10 15.12
N ILE A 31 -3.94 14.35 14.94
CA ILE A 31 -2.99 14.55 13.84
C ILE A 31 -3.65 14.37 12.47
N PRO A 32 -4.41 13.30 12.16
CA PRO A 32 -5.19 13.19 10.93
C PRO A 32 -6.46 14.06 10.93
N ALA A 33 -7.05 14.35 12.09
CA ALA A 33 -8.30 15.12 12.17
C ALA A 33 -8.12 16.57 11.71
N LEU A 34 -7.00 17.21 12.00
CA LEU A 34 -6.72 18.59 11.62
C LEU A 34 -6.72 18.79 10.08
N PRO A 35 -5.94 18.04 9.27
CA PRO A 35 -6.00 18.16 7.82
C PRO A 35 -7.33 17.66 7.23
N ALA A 36 -8.02 16.70 7.86
CA ALA A 36 -9.36 16.32 7.47
C ALA A 36 -10.36 17.48 7.64
N LEU A 37 -10.31 18.18 8.77
CA LEU A 37 -11.12 19.39 8.99
C LEU A 37 -10.77 20.48 7.97
N SER A 38 -9.47 20.68 7.71
CA SER A 38 -9.03 21.70 6.73
C SER A 38 -9.56 21.42 5.32
N PHE A 39 -9.70 20.15 4.91
CA PHE A 39 -10.33 19.78 3.64
C PHE A 39 -11.72 20.40 3.51
N PHE A 40 -12.59 20.23 4.51
CA PHE A 40 -13.93 20.79 4.49
C PHE A 40 -13.92 22.32 4.53
N LEU A 41 -13.05 22.92 5.36
CA LEU A 41 -12.92 24.38 5.42
C LEU A 41 -12.48 24.98 4.09
N ILE A 42 -11.50 24.35 3.41
CA ILE A 42 -11.04 24.76 2.10
C ILE A 42 -12.14 24.60 1.07
N LEU A 43 -12.84 23.47 1.06
CA LEU A 43 -13.88 23.17 0.08
C LEU A 43 -15.04 24.18 0.16
N PHE A 44 -15.53 24.50 1.37
CA PHE A 44 -16.68 25.37 1.57
C PHE A 44 -16.32 26.87 1.60
N PHE A 45 -15.19 27.24 2.15
CA PHE A 45 -14.84 28.65 2.41
C PHE A 45 -13.60 29.12 1.64
N GLY A 46 -12.77 28.23 1.12
CA GLY A 46 -11.47 28.55 0.53
C GLY A 46 -11.52 29.60 -0.57
N LYS A 47 -12.53 29.56 -1.46
CA LYS A 47 -12.68 30.54 -2.54
C LYS A 47 -12.87 31.98 -2.04
N LYS A 48 -13.34 32.19 -0.80
CA LYS A 48 -13.56 33.49 -0.18
C LYS A 48 -12.33 34.00 0.59
N MET A 49 -11.32 33.15 0.79
CA MET A 49 -10.13 33.49 1.54
C MET A 49 -9.07 34.20 0.69
N LYS A 50 -8.16 34.93 1.34
CA LYS A 50 -7.10 35.73 0.70
C LYS A 50 -6.17 34.86 -0.16
N TYR A 51 -5.78 33.69 0.34
CA TYR A 51 -4.93 32.71 -0.36
C TYR A 51 -5.73 31.50 -0.84
N LYS A 52 -7.03 31.69 -1.13
CA LYS A 52 -7.91 30.70 -1.73
C LYS A 52 -7.93 29.35 -1.00
N GLY A 53 -7.72 29.34 0.33
CA GLY A 53 -7.77 28.18 1.19
C GLY A 53 -6.42 27.52 1.52
N ALA A 54 -5.33 27.92 0.87
CA ALA A 54 -4.00 27.36 1.17
C ALA A 54 -3.58 27.59 2.64
N GLU A 55 -4.02 28.70 3.25
CA GLU A 55 -3.78 29.02 4.65
C GLU A 55 -4.34 27.98 5.60
N PHE A 56 -5.53 27.44 5.35
CA PHE A 56 -6.11 26.37 6.17
C PHE A 56 -5.28 25.08 6.08
N GLY A 57 -4.92 24.66 4.85
CA GLY A 57 -4.11 23.47 4.63
C GLY A 57 -2.75 23.54 5.31
N ILE A 58 -2.02 24.67 5.10
CA ILE A 58 -0.69 24.86 5.69
C ILE A 58 -0.77 24.92 7.22
N THR A 59 -1.74 25.64 7.78
CA THR A 59 -1.90 25.75 9.24
C THR A 59 -2.24 24.42 9.87
N ALA A 60 -3.17 23.66 9.28
CA ALA A 60 -3.58 22.35 9.78
C ALA A 60 -2.41 21.35 9.78
N ILE A 61 -1.67 21.26 8.67
CA ILE A 61 -0.50 20.37 8.59
C ILE A 61 0.64 20.83 9.49
N ALA A 62 0.85 22.15 9.67
CA ALA A 62 1.85 22.67 10.60
C ALA A 62 1.52 22.29 12.05
N LEU A 63 0.25 22.39 12.44
CA LEU A 63 -0.22 21.94 13.77
C LEU A 63 -0.08 20.42 13.91
N SER A 64 -0.44 19.64 12.89
CA SER A 64 -0.22 18.19 12.86
C SER A 64 1.24 17.82 13.02
N LEU A 65 2.16 18.56 12.38
CA LEU A 65 3.61 18.35 12.54
C LEU A 65 4.08 18.64 13.96
N ILE A 66 3.60 19.71 14.59
CA ILE A 66 3.95 20.02 15.99
C ILE A 66 3.49 18.87 16.90
N LEU A 67 2.26 18.39 16.73
CA LEU A 67 1.75 17.24 17.50
C LEU A 67 2.57 15.97 17.24
N ALA A 68 2.93 15.71 15.98
CA ALA A 68 3.76 14.56 15.63
C ALA A 68 5.15 14.62 16.27
N ILE A 69 5.79 15.80 16.32
CA ILE A 69 7.07 16.00 17.02
C ILE A 69 6.91 15.76 18.54
N CYS A 70 5.81 16.21 19.13
CA CYS A 70 5.52 15.92 20.53
C CYS A 70 5.32 14.41 20.78
N CYS A 71 4.64 13.71 19.87
CA CYS A 71 4.52 12.24 19.93
C CYS A 71 5.89 11.56 19.84
N VAL A 72 6.77 12.00 18.91
CA VAL A 72 8.15 11.48 18.81
C VAL A 72 8.89 11.64 20.14
N GLY A 73 8.88 12.85 20.71
CA GLY A 73 9.55 13.12 22.00
C GLY A 73 8.99 12.29 23.16
N GLN A 74 7.67 12.13 23.21
CA GLN A 74 7.01 11.34 24.26
C GLN A 74 7.29 9.84 24.10
N TRP A 75 7.25 9.31 22.87
CA TRP A 75 7.57 7.93 22.57
C TRP A 75 9.03 7.59 22.93
N MET A 76 9.99 8.41 22.47
CA MET A 76 11.40 8.21 22.80
C MET A 76 11.64 8.21 24.31
N ASN A 77 11.01 9.13 25.04
CA ASN A 77 11.13 9.17 26.51
C ASN A 77 10.52 7.93 27.19
N GLN A 78 9.46 7.34 26.63
CA GLN A 78 8.88 6.09 27.15
C GLN A 78 9.85 4.91 26.95
N VAL A 79 10.44 4.79 25.75
CA VAL A 79 11.41 3.73 25.43
C VAL A 79 12.66 3.85 26.31
N ASP A 80 13.21 5.06 26.47
CA ASP A 80 14.39 5.30 27.30
C ASP A 80 14.12 4.99 28.77
N ASN A 81 12.96 5.44 29.33
CA ASN A 81 12.58 5.17 30.71
C ASN A 81 12.30 3.70 31.00
N ALA A 82 11.71 2.96 30.08
CA ALA A 82 11.50 1.52 30.19
C ALA A 82 12.84 0.79 30.35
N SER A 83 13.80 1.11 29.50
CA SER A 83 15.16 0.59 29.56
C SER A 83 15.87 0.89 30.88
N ASP A 84 15.78 2.12 31.41
CA ASP A 84 16.43 2.52 32.63
C ASP A 84 15.79 1.92 33.90
N ASN A 85 14.47 1.77 33.92
CA ASN A 85 13.74 1.15 35.02
C ASN A 85 14.06 -0.36 35.12
N TYR A 86 14.25 -1.02 33.98
CA TYR A 86 14.66 -2.43 33.96
C TYR A 86 16.08 -2.61 34.53
N LYS A 87 17.04 -1.78 34.13
CA LYS A 87 18.41 -1.82 34.68
C LYS A 87 18.43 -1.64 36.18
N LYS A 88 17.58 -0.78 36.73
CA LYS A 88 17.45 -0.57 38.18
C LYS A 88 16.82 -1.78 38.88
N SER A 89 15.77 -2.40 38.30
CA SER A 89 15.11 -3.55 38.95
C SER A 89 16.03 -4.78 38.94
N SER A 90 16.79 -5.02 37.86
CA SER A 90 17.73 -6.15 37.78
C SER A 90 18.92 -5.99 38.72
N SER A 91 19.38 -4.76 39.00
CA SER A 91 20.42 -4.52 40.03
C SER A 91 19.95 -4.79 41.45
N TYR A 92 18.69 -4.50 41.77
CA TYR A 92 18.11 -4.81 43.08
C TYR A 92 17.89 -6.31 43.28
N GLU A 93 17.40 -7.05 42.29
CA GLU A 93 17.24 -8.50 42.38
C GLU A 93 18.59 -9.23 42.52
N THR A 94 19.66 -8.70 41.93
CA THR A 94 21.01 -9.24 42.10
C THR A 94 21.57 -8.99 43.51
N GLU A 95 21.33 -7.83 44.08
CA GLU A 95 21.77 -7.52 45.43
C GLU A 95 20.96 -8.30 46.51
N GLU A 96 19.65 -8.49 46.37
CA GLU A 96 18.87 -9.34 47.28
C GLU A 96 19.26 -10.81 47.21
N LYS A 97 19.55 -11.35 46.02
CA LYS A 97 19.96 -12.76 45.83
C LYS A 97 21.35 -13.06 46.44
N TYR A 98 22.23 -12.09 46.50
CA TYR A 98 23.54 -12.23 47.15
C TYR A 98 23.49 -12.02 48.67
N SER A 99 22.42 -11.43 49.25
CA SER A 99 22.28 -11.23 50.67
C SER A 99 21.62 -12.38 51.45
N GLU A 100 20.91 -13.29 50.78
CA GLU A 100 20.18 -14.40 51.41
C GLU A 100 20.84 -15.78 51.25
N THR A 101 21.94 -15.96 50.51
CA THR A 101 22.61 -17.25 50.38
C THR A 101 23.66 -17.45 51.46
N SER A 102 23.26 -17.72 52.69
CA SER A 102 24.10 -18.32 53.70
C SER A 102 24.04 -19.88 53.58
N SER A 103 25.08 -20.41 53.01
CA SER A 103 25.71 -21.72 53.25
C SER A 103 24.95 -22.81 54.04
N GLN A 104 23.90 -23.45 53.51
CA GLN A 104 23.50 -24.79 53.99
C GLN A 104 22.70 -25.71 53.06
N ASP A 105 22.40 -25.36 51.79
CA ASP A 105 21.59 -26.22 50.91
C ASP A 105 22.24 -26.43 49.52
N LEU A 106 23.48 -26.92 49.48
CA LEU A 106 24.23 -27.06 48.23
C LEU A 106 24.26 -28.44 47.60
N GLU A 107 23.53 -29.46 48.10
CA GLU A 107 23.63 -30.82 47.53
C GLU A 107 22.37 -31.38 46.83
N GLU A 108 21.19 -30.79 46.95
CA GLU A 108 19.95 -31.34 46.36
C GLU A 108 19.48 -30.61 45.10
N ASN A 109 19.98 -29.43 44.80
CA ASN A 109 19.57 -28.58 43.66
C ASN A 109 20.43 -28.69 42.40
N ALA A 110 21.53 -29.43 42.45
CA ALA A 110 22.50 -29.49 41.33
C ALA A 110 21.95 -30.13 40.03
N LEU A 111 20.87 -30.94 40.10
CA LEU A 111 20.30 -31.58 38.92
C LEU A 111 19.20 -30.73 38.26
N THR A 112 18.55 -29.89 39.02
CA THR A 112 17.49 -29.00 38.51
C THR A 112 18.09 -27.72 37.91
N GLU A 113 19.15 -27.18 38.55
CA GLU A 113 19.90 -26.04 38.01
C GLU A 113 20.64 -26.38 36.70
N THR A 114 21.11 -27.62 36.50
CA THR A 114 21.76 -28.00 35.24
C THR A 114 20.79 -28.06 34.05
N ILE A 115 19.50 -28.26 34.29
CA ILE A 115 18.47 -28.23 33.25
C ILE A 115 18.02 -26.78 32.97
N GLU A 116 17.90 -25.93 33.98
CA GLU A 116 17.61 -24.50 33.81
C GLU A 116 18.78 -23.71 33.21
N VAL A 117 20.02 -24.01 33.60
CA VAL A 117 21.23 -23.39 33.01
C VAL A 117 21.43 -23.84 31.56
N ALA A 118 21.15 -25.11 31.23
CA ALA A 118 21.20 -25.58 29.84
C ALA A 118 20.11 -24.98 28.95
N SER A 119 18.93 -24.67 29.50
CA SER A 119 17.91 -23.92 28.77
C SER A 119 18.22 -22.42 28.65
N ALA A 120 18.88 -21.84 29.64
CA ALA A 120 19.37 -20.45 29.58
C ALA A 120 20.57 -20.25 28.65
N GLU A 121 21.50 -21.24 28.60
CA GLU A 121 22.60 -21.19 27.62
C GLU A 121 22.12 -21.41 26.17
N GLN A 122 21.07 -22.19 25.93
CA GLN A 122 20.47 -22.28 24.60
C GLN A 122 19.66 -21.03 24.20
N MET A 123 19.09 -20.29 25.15
CA MET A 123 18.51 -18.97 24.90
C MET A 123 19.56 -17.91 24.53
N ASN A 124 20.76 -17.99 25.08
CA ASN A 124 21.86 -17.07 24.78
C ASN A 124 22.47 -17.23 23.37
N ILE A 125 22.17 -18.28 22.63
CA ILE A 125 22.69 -18.45 21.25
C ILE A 125 22.00 -17.51 20.25
N TYR A 126 20.79 -17.03 20.53
CA TYR A 126 20.12 -16.01 19.73
C TYR A 126 20.36 -14.58 20.18
N ALA A 127 20.88 -14.40 21.39
CA ALA A 127 21.34 -13.13 21.95
C ALA A 127 22.87 -12.92 21.85
N ALA A 128 23.58 -13.84 21.23
CA ALA A 128 25.04 -13.77 21.10
C ALA A 128 25.49 -12.75 20.05
N GLY A 129 25.39 -11.48 20.41
CA GLY A 129 25.91 -10.34 19.66
C GLY A 129 26.23 -9.13 20.51
N ASP A 130 25.81 -9.07 21.76
CA ASP A 130 26.10 -7.94 22.62
C ASP A 130 26.58 -8.39 24.02
N GLU A 131 27.90 -8.27 24.27
CA GLU A 131 28.51 -8.47 25.60
C GLU A 131 28.04 -7.42 26.64
N SER A 132 27.03 -6.54 26.31
CA SER A 132 26.52 -5.50 27.17
C SER A 132 25.41 -5.94 28.13
N GLY A 133 24.93 -7.19 28.04
CA GLY A 133 23.86 -7.70 28.90
C GLY A 133 22.54 -6.92 28.79
N TYR A 134 22.23 -6.38 27.60
CA TYR A 134 21.06 -5.58 27.33
C TYR A 134 19.89 -6.47 26.90
N GLU A 135 18.99 -6.79 27.83
CA GLU A 135 17.69 -7.34 27.46
C GLU A 135 16.76 -6.19 27.03
N PRO A 136 16.25 -6.19 25.79
CA PRO A 136 15.32 -5.16 25.36
C PRO A 136 14.02 -5.27 26.15
N VAL A 137 13.62 -4.19 26.80
CA VAL A 137 12.31 -4.11 27.48
C VAL A 137 11.24 -3.78 26.44
N ALA A 138 10.20 -4.60 26.38
CA ALA A 138 9.06 -4.37 25.52
C ALA A 138 8.28 -3.12 25.95
N VAL A 139 8.05 -2.20 25.02
CA VAL A 139 7.13 -1.08 25.17
C VAL A 139 5.92 -1.34 24.32
N ASP A 140 4.76 -1.60 24.95
CA ASP A 140 3.53 -1.89 24.24
C ASP A 140 3.00 -0.65 23.53
N ALA A 141 2.39 -0.86 22.37
CA ALA A 141 1.72 0.20 21.63
C ALA A 141 0.58 0.82 22.41
N VAL A 142 0.41 2.13 22.32
CA VAL A 142 -0.80 2.81 22.82
C VAL A 142 -1.95 2.50 21.90
N ILE A 143 -3.00 1.88 22.44
CA ILE A 143 -4.20 1.50 21.69
C ILE A 143 -5.41 2.13 22.35
N GLU A 144 -6.04 3.07 21.65
CA GLU A 144 -7.30 3.67 22.05
C GLU A 144 -8.40 3.25 21.09
N ARG A 145 -9.51 2.71 21.63
CA ARG A 145 -10.61 2.13 20.86
C ARG A 145 -11.93 2.78 21.20
N PHE A 146 -12.70 3.10 20.17
CA PHE A 146 -14.08 3.53 20.28
C PHE A 146 -14.99 2.52 19.55
N THR A 147 -15.98 1.97 20.27
CA THR A 147 -16.95 1.07 19.64
C THR A 147 -17.95 1.87 18.82
N TRP A 148 -17.91 1.71 17.49
CA TRP A 148 -18.80 2.40 16.57
C TRP A 148 -20.16 1.70 16.50
N TRP A 149 -20.14 0.38 16.33
CA TRP A 149 -21.37 -0.43 16.36
C TRP A 149 -21.06 -1.88 16.82
N GLU A 150 -22.12 -2.59 17.25
CA GLU A 150 -22.05 -4.00 17.61
C GLU A 150 -23.18 -4.76 16.92
N THR A 151 -22.87 -5.91 16.32
CA THR A 151 -23.86 -6.81 15.71
C THR A 151 -23.43 -8.26 15.85
N GLY A 152 -24.38 -9.15 16.15
CA GLY A 152 -24.10 -10.58 16.28
C GLY A 152 -23.01 -10.93 17.31
N GLY A 153 -22.87 -10.13 18.38
CA GLY A 153 -21.83 -10.30 19.40
C GLY A 153 -20.42 -9.89 18.96
N LYS A 154 -20.26 -9.30 17.76
CA LYS A 154 -19.00 -8.76 17.27
C LYS A 154 -19.03 -7.23 17.35
N LYS A 155 -17.96 -6.63 17.91
CA LYS A 155 -17.79 -5.19 18.04
C LYS A 155 -17.00 -4.66 16.86
N PHE A 156 -17.53 -3.64 16.20
CA PHE A 156 -16.83 -2.87 15.18
C PHE A 156 -16.28 -1.62 15.84
N GLN A 157 -14.98 -1.55 15.96
CA GLN A 157 -14.27 -0.51 16.66
C GLN A 157 -13.50 0.37 15.68
N VAL A 158 -13.36 1.64 16.00
CA VAL A 158 -12.44 2.58 15.36
C VAL A 158 -11.47 3.02 16.45
N GLY A 159 -10.19 2.95 16.15
CA GLY A 159 -9.18 3.24 17.15
C GLY A 159 -7.89 3.77 16.55
N ILE A 160 -6.94 4.04 17.42
CA ILE A 160 -5.57 4.36 17.05
C ILE A 160 -4.62 3.33 17.66
N MET A 161 -3.58 3.00 16.90
CA MET A 161 -2.44 2.23 17.36
C MET A 161 -1.19 3.08 17.17
N VAL A 162 -0.54 3.44 18.27
CA VAL A 162 0.65 4.29 18.30
C VAL A 162 1.81 3.52 18.89
N ASP A 163 2.77 3.19 18.04
CA ASP A 163 4.05 2.56 18.36
C ASP A 163 5.18 3.30 17.61
N GLY A 164 6.41 2.82 17.71
CA GLY A 164 7.55 3.44 17.04
C GLY A 164 7.39 3.58 15.53
N LEU A 165 6.82 2.57 14.86
CA LEU A 165 6.56 2.60 13.42
C LEU A 165 5.51 3.67 13.06
N ALA A 166 4.42 3.79 13.83
CA ALA A 166 3.41 4.82 13.62
C ALA A 166 3.99 6.22 13.86
N VAL A 167 4.69 6.43 14.97
CA VAL A 167 5.30 7.71 15.34
C VAL A 167 6.29 8.19 14.26
N MET A 168 7.14 7.30 13.76
CA MET A 168 8.07 7.59 12.66
C MET A 168 7.30 8.05 11.41
N MET A 169 6.26 7.33 11.02
CA MET A 169 5.47 7.68 9.84
C MET A 169 4.65 8.95 10.01
N LEU A 170 4.11 9.22 11.20
CA LEU A 170 3.44 10.51 11.50
C LEU A 170 4.38 11.68 11.27
N PHE A 171 5.63 11.57 11.73
CA PHE A 171 6.65 12.59 11.50
C PHE A 171 6.97 12.76 10.01
N VAL A 172 7.26 11.68 9.30
CA VAL A 172 7.62 11.71 7.87
C VAL A 172 6.51 12.32 7.02
N VAL A 173 5.27 11.84 7.20
CA VAL A 173 4.12 12.31 6.41
C VAL A 173 3.84 13.79 6.67
N THR A 174 3.86 14.23 7.92
CA THR A 174 3.57 15.64 8.26
C THR A 174 4.64 16.60 7.79
N VAL A 175 5.94 16.25 7.90
CA VAL A 175 7.06 17.06 7.37
C VAL A 175 6.96 17.21 5.86
N ILE A 176 6.87 16.10 5.13
CA ILE A 176 6.81 16.13 3.67
C ILE A 176 5.56 16.88 3.21
N SER A 177 4.42 16.61 3.84
CA SER A 177 3.16 17.27 3.49
C SER A 177 3.22 18.77 3.69
N LEU A 178 3.80 19.25 4.79
CA LEU A 178 3.97 20.69 5.05
C LEU A 178 4.84 21.34 3.98
N LEU A 179 5.99 20.74 3.66
CA LEU A 179 6.90 21.27 2.66
C LEU A 179 6.26 21.30 1.27
N VAL A 180 5.46 20.27 0.93
CA VAL A 180 4.70 20.20 -0.31
C VAL A 180 3.60 21.27 -0.34
N HIS A 181 2.87 21.50 0.74
CA HIS A 181 1.86 22.56 0.81
C HIS A 181 2.49 23.95 0.60
N ILE A 182 3.62 24.24 1.25
CA ILE A 182 4.34 25.51 1.08
C ILE A 182 4.83 25.66 -0.37
N TYR A 183 5.47 24.66 -0.93
CA TYR A 183 5.96 24.63 -2.30
C TYR A 183 4.83 24.88 -3.31
N SER A 184 3.68 24.24 -3.08
CA SER A 184 2.52 24.34 -3.96
C SER A 184 1.93 25.74 -4.04
N THR A 185 2.10 26.59 -3.02
CA THR A 185 1.59 27.97 -3.06
C THR A 185 2.15 28.80 -4.22
N ASP A 186 3.37 28.47 -4.66
CA ASP A 186 4.05 29.13 -5.77
C ASP A 186 3.88 28.34 -7.07
N TYR A 187 4.04 27.01 -7.00
CA TYR A 187 4.03 26.12 -8.16
C TYR A 187 2.68 26.08 -8.91
N VAL A 188 1.56 26.03 -8.20
CA VAL A 188 0.20 26.08 -8.80
C VAL A 188 -0.42 27.48 -8.71
N SER A 189 0.40 28.52 -8.54
CA SER A 189 -0.08 29.91 -8.52
C SER A 189 -0.76 30.26 -9.84
N GLY A 190 -1.96 30.86 -9.77
CA GLY A 190 -2.74 31.19 -10.96
C GLY A 190 -3.59 30.04 -11.53
N ASP A 191 -3.46 28.83 -11.03
CA ASP A 191 -4.29 27.71 -11.48
C ASP A 191 -5.79 27.95 -11.18
N ARG A 192 -6.64 27.62 -12.14
CA ARG A 192 -8.10 27.75 -12.04
C ARG A 192 -8.69 26.92 -10.89
N ARG A 193 -8.07 25.77 -10.56
CA ARG A 193 -8.53 24.83 -9.55
C ARG A 193 -7.69 24.86 -8.28
N TYR A 194 -6.99 25.95 -8.02
CA TYR A 194 -6.12 26.13 -6.87
C TYR A 194 -6.77 25.70 -5.53
N THR A 195 -8.01 26.16 -5.26
CA THR A 195 -8.73 25.78 -4.05
C THR A 195 -9.03 24.29 -3.99
N HIS A 196 -9.45 23.68 -5.10
CA HIS A 196 -9.72 22.25 -5.20
C HIS A 196 -8.44 21.43 -4.99
N TYR A 197 -7.33 21.89 -5.57
CA TYR A 197 -6.02 21.27 -5.37
C TYR A 197 -5.64 21.21 -3.88
N PHE A 198 -5.70 22.32 -3.15
CA PHE A 198 -5.36 22.34 -1.72
C PHE A 198 -6.34 21.54 -0.86
N ALA A 199 -7.61 21.50 -1.21
CA ALA A 199 -8.58 20.65 -0.52
C ALA A 199 -8.17 19.16 -0.63
N PHE A 200 -7.97 18.65 -1.84
CA PHE A 200 -7.56 17.25 -2.01
C PHE A 200 -6.16 16.95 -1.49
N LEU A 201 -5.23 17.90 -1.50
CA LEU A 201 -3.91 17.75 -0.90
C LEU A 201 -4.01 17.57 0.61
N SER A 202 -4.87 18.34 1.28
CA SER A 202 -5.14 18.21 2.71
C SER A 202 -5.84 16.89 3.04
N LEU A 203 -6.85 16.48 2.25
CA LEU A 203 -7.52 15.20 2.42
C LEU A 203 -6.56 14.02 2.23
N PHE A 204 -5.66 14.12 1.25
CA PHE A 204 -4.65 13.10 0.98
C PHE A 204 -3.72 12.89 2.18
N SER A 205 -3.26 13.99 2.78
CA SER A 205 -2.45 13.94 3.99
C SER A 205 -3.20 13.35 5.17
N ALA A 206 -4.47 13.76 5.38
CA ALA A 206 -5.35 13.21 6.40
C ALA A 206 -5.56 11.70 6.23
N SER A 207 -5.80 11.26 5.00
CA SER A 207 -6.05 9.86 4.66
C SER A 207 -4.83 8.98 4.95
N MET A 208 -3.63 9.45 4.64
CA MET A 208 -2.39 8.72 4.94
C MET A 208 -2.13 8.66 6.45
N LEU A 209 -2.33 9.75 7.17
CA LEU A 209 -2.18 9.79 8.63
C LEU A 209 -3.21 8.89 9.34
N PHE A 210 -4.44 8.85 8.83
CA PHE A 210 -5.49 7.94 9.30
C PHE A 210 -5.13 6.47 9.04
N PHE A 211 -4.59 6.16 7.86
CA PHE A 211 -4.09 4.82 7.52
C PHE A 211 -2.96 4.38 8.46
N VAL A 212 -2.00 5.26 8.73
CA VAL A 212 -0.86 4.99 9.63
C VAL A 212 -1.31 4.66 11.06
N LEU A 213 -2.33 5.35 11.56
CA LEU A 213 -2.85 5.14 12.92
C LEU A 213 -3.89 4.03 13.03
N SER A 214 -4.19 3.31 11.95
CA SER A 214 -5.21 2.26 11.98
C SER A 214 -4.86 1.15 12.97
N GLU A 215 -5.76 0.88 13.90
CA GLU A 215 -5.66 -0.18 14.91
C GLU A 215 -6.16 -1.53 14.39
N ASN A 216 -7.04 -1.49 13.41
CA ASN A 216 -7.67 -2.67 12.85
C ASN A 216 -7.65 -2.67 11.32
N ILE A 217 -7.79 -3.88 10.74
CA ILE A 217 -7.69 -4.06 9.29
C ILE A 217 -8.84 -3.40 8.53
N LEU A 218 -10.03 -3.26 9.13
CA LEU A 218 -11.16 -2.57 8.51
C LEU A 218 -10.90 -1.07 8.36
N GLN A 219 -10.34 -0.44 9.40
CA GLN A 219 -9.91 0.97 9.36
C GLN A 219 -8.75 1.16 8.37
N THR A 220 -7.83 0.19 8.30
CA THR A 220 -6.74 0.15 7.31
C THR A 220 -7.27 0.21 5.87
N ILE A 221 -8.32 -0.57 5.52
CA ILE A 221 -8.97 -0.49 4.20
C ILE A 221 -9.49 0.92 3.93
N VAL A 222 -10.20 1.52 4.88
CA VAL A 222 -10.77 2.86 4.69
C VAL A 222 -9.67 3.88 4.39
N GLY A 223 -8.59 3.89 5.18
CA GLY A 223 -7.44 4.76 4.92
C GLY A 223 -6.78 4.50 3.57
N TRP A 224 -6.57 3.24 3.23
CA TRP A 224 -6.00 2.79 1.96
C TRP A 224 -6.79 3.26 0.74
N GLU A 225 -8.12 3.15 0.80
CA GLU A 225 -9.01 3.56 -0.26
C GLU A 225 -9.11 5.08 -0.39
N LEU A 226 -9.16 5.80 0.73
CA LEU A 226 -9.16 7.26 0.72
C LEU A 226 -7.89 7.82 0.10
N VAL A 227 -6.72 7.24 0.39
CA VAL A 227 -5.45 7.57 -0.28
C VAL A 227 -5.57 7.33 -1.80
N GLY A 228 -6.21 6.24 -2.22
CA GLY A 228 -6.47 5.93 -3.63
C GLY A 228 -7.34 6.97 -4.32
N VAL A 229 -8.45 7.35 -3.71
CA VAL A 229 -9.38 8.38 -4.26
C VAL A 229 -8.71 9.75 -4.35
N CYS A 230 -7.96 10.16 -3.31
CA CYS A 230 -7.25 11.44 -3.34
C CYS A 230 -6.18 11.47 -4.44
N SER A 231 -5.45 10.37 -4.64
CA SER A 231 -4.47 10.27 -5.71
C SER A 231 -5.12 10.37 -7.09
N PHE A 232 -6.26 9.70 -7.31
CA PHE A 232 -7.05 9.83 -8.54
C PHE A 232 -7.41 11.28 -8.85
N ALA A 233 -7.96 12.00 -7.85
CA ALA A 233 -8.37 13.39 -8.00
C ALA A 233 -7.18 14.34 -8.27
N LEU A 234 -6.02 14.05 -7.68
CA LEU A 234 -4.82 14.87 -7.83
C LEU A 234 -4.01 14.55 -9.09
N ILE A 235 -3.94 13.29 -9.54
CA ILE A 235 -3.34 12.91 -10.83
C ILE A 235 -4.16 13.50 -11.97
N GLY A 236 -5.48 13.40 -11.88
CA GLY A 236 -6.41 13.97 -12.84
C GLY A 236 -6.71 15.45 -12.62
N HIS A 237 -5.81 16.24 -12.00
CA HIS A 237 -6.06 17.65 -11.69
C HIS A 237 -6.49 18.48 -12.91
N TRP A 238 -5.87 18.23 -14.06
CA TRP A 238 -6.22 18.83 -15.35
C TRP A 238 -7.02 17.87 -16.22
N TRP A 239 -8.20 17.46 -15.73
CA TRP A 239 -9.02 16.41 -16.34
C TRP A 239 -9.59 16.75 -17.73
N GLU A 240 -9.59 18.04 -18.16
CA GLU A 240 -9.98 18.42 -19.51
C GLU A 240 -9.05 17.84 -20.56
N GLU A 241 -7.80 17.61 -20.20
CA GLU A 241 -6.84 16.96 -21.07
C GLU A 241 -7.01 15.44 -20.96
N LYS A 242 -7.48 14.82 -22.05
CA LYS A 242 -7.75 13.37 -22.09
C LYS A 242 -6.58 12.50 -21.58
N PRO A 243 -5.30 12.78 -21.90
CA PRO A 243 -4.19 11.98 -21.38
C PRO A 243 -4.10 11.99 -19.84
N ASN A 244 -4.46 13.10 -19.18
CA ASN A 244 -4.41 13.22 -17.72
C ASN A 244 -5.55 12.44 -17.08
N SER A 245 -6.76 12.48 -17.68
CA SER A 245 -7.89 11.66 -17.25
C SER A 245 -7.62 10.17 -17.43
N ASP A 246 -7.05 9.76 -18.57
CA ASP A 246 -6.69 8.38 -18.84
C ASP A 246 -5.62 7.88 -17.85
N ALA A 247 -4.64 8.71 -17.51
CA ALA A 247 -3.62 8.40 -16.51
C ALA A 247 -4.20 8.23 -15.10
N ALA A 248 -5.12 9.11 -14.70
CA ALA A 248 -5.81 9.00 -13.42
C ALA A 248 -6.65 7.72 -13.34
N LEU A 249 -7.43 7.41 -14.38
CA LEU A 249 -8.21 6.17 -14.47
C LEU A 249 -7.31 4.93 -14.42
N LYS A 250 -6.21 4.92 -15.18
CA LYS A 250 -5.24 3.81 -15.15
C LYS A 250 -4.68 3.60 -13.75
N ALA A 251 -4.26 4.67 -13.08
CA ALA A 251 -3.75 4.59 -11.72
C ALA A 251 -4.81 4.03 -10.75
N PHE A 252 -6.05 4.52 -10.82
CA PHE A 252 -7.13 4.07 -9.95
C PHE A 252 -7.49 2.60 -10.20
N LEU A 253 -7.73 2.22 -11.47
CA LEU A 253 -8.17 0.87 -11.82
C LEU A 253 -7.09 -0.18 -11.55
N THR A 254 -5.81 0.12 -11.85
CA THR A 254 -4.72 -0.81 -11.56
C THR A 254 -4.58 -1.06 -10.05
N ASN A 255 -4.72 -0.02 -9.22
CA ASN A 255 -4.72 -0.20 -7.77
C ASN A 255 -5.94 -1.01 -7.32
N ARG A 256 -7.12 -0.76 -7.90
CA ARG A 256 -8.35 -1.51 -7.56
C ARG A 256 -8.23 -3.02 -7.82
N VAL A 257 -7.49 -3.44 -8.84
CA VAL A 257 -7.21 -4.86 -9.08
C VAL A 257 -6.46 -5.48 -7.89
N GLY A 258 -5.45 -4.79 -7.35
CA GLY A 258 -4.76 -5.24 -6.15
C GLY A 258 -5.63 -5.23 -4.89
N ASP A 259 -6.52 -4.23 -4.77
CA ASP A 259 -7.42 -4.06 -3.63
C ASP A 259 -8.42 -5.23 -3.48
N MET A 260 -8.73 -5.95 -4.56
CA MET A 260 -9.49 -7.20 -4.49
C MET A 260 -8.74 -8.26 -3.66
N GLY A 261 -7.43 -8.37 -3.85
CA GLY A 261 -6.59 -9.23 -3.01
C GLY A 261 -6.56 -8.78 -1.56
N LEU A 262 -6.48 -7.46 -1.31
CA LEU A 262 -6.55 -6.89 0.04
C LEU A 262 -7.83 -7.34 0.77
N LEU A 263 -8.98 -7.14 0.14
CA LEU A 263 -10.28 -7.50 0.71
C LEU A 263 -10.37 -9.01 1.02
N VAL A 264 -9.97 -9.85 0.09
CA VAL A 264 -9.99 -11.32 0.29
C VAL A 264 -9.04 -11.73 1.41
N GLY A 265 -7.80 -11.23 1.40
CA GLY A 265 -6.81 -11.54 2.43
C GLY A 265 -7.27 -11.14 3.83
N MET A 266 -7.88 -9.96 3.96
CA MET A 266 -8.38 -9.46 5.24
C MET A 266 -9.60 -10.25 5.74
N ILE A 267 -10.50 -10.68 4.85
CA ILE A 267 -11.62 -11.55 5.23
C ILE A 267 -11.10 -12.90 5.74
N ILE A 268 -10.12 -13.49 5.07
CA ILE A 268 -9.47 -14.73 5.50
C ILE A 268 -8.88 -14.57 6.90
N LEU A 269 -8.11 -13.49 7.13
CA LEU A 269 -7.50 -13.21 8.44
C LEU A 269 -8.53 -12.98 9.53
N PHE A 270 -9.58 -12.20 9.27
CA PHE A 270 -10.67 -11.99 10.21
C PHE A 270 -11.35 -13.30 10.61
N TRP A 271 -11.64 -14.16 9.62
CA TRP A 271 -12.31 -15.42 9.86
C TRP A 271 -11.46 -16.40 10.66
N SER A 272 -10.15 -16.37 10.42
CA SER A 272 -9.20 -17.29 11.07
C SER A 272 -8.79 -16.82 12.46
N ALA A 273 -8.52 -15.52 12.66
CA ALA A 273 -8.17 -14.95 13.97
C ALA A 273 -9.38 -14.60 14.84
N GLY A 274 -10.58 -14.50 14.26
CA GLY A 274 -11.80 -14.10 14.97
C GLY A 274 -11.85 -12.64 15.39
N SER A 275 -10.88 -11.82 14.99
CA SER A 275 -10.72 -10.40 15.34
C SER A 275 -10.35 -9.56 14.13
N TRP A 276 -10.73 -8.25 14.18
CA TRP A 276 -10.27 -7.24 13.22
C TRP A 276 -8.98 -6.55 13.66
N SER A 277 -8.58 -6.65 14.93
CA SER A 277 -7.41 -6.00 15.50
C SER A 277 -6.12 -6.50 14.84
N ILE A 278 -5.25 -5.58 14.45
CA ILE A 278 -3.94 -5.88 13.88
C ILE A 278 -3.06 -6.66 14.86
N VAL A 279 -3.13 -6.29 16.16
CA VAL A 279 -2.38 -6.97 17.21
C VAL A 279 -2.83 -8.41 17.34
N ASP A 280 -4.14 -8.66 17.49
CA ASP A 280 -4.68 -10.01 17.66
C ASP A 280 -4.34 -10.91 16.45
N ILE A 281 -4.42 -10.36 15.23
CA ILE A 281 -4.11 -11.09 13.99
C ILE A 281 -2.63 -11.48 13.94
N ASN A 282 -1.72 -10.56 14.26
CA ASN A 282 -0.29 -10.87 14.28
C ASN A 282 0.05 -11.88 15.38
N VAL A 283 -0.52 -11.74 16.58
CA VAL A 283 -0.35 -12.70 17.68
C VAL A 283 -0.84 -14.09 17.27
N ALA A 284 -2.05 -14.20 16.68
CA ALA A 284 -2.59 -15.47 16.22
C ALA A 284 -1.73 -16.10 15.11
N ALA A 285 -1.10 -15.29 14.24
CA ALA A 285 -0.17 -15.78 13.23
C ALA A 285 1.11 -16.34 13.85
N ILE A 286 1.75 -15.57 14.74
CA ILE A 286 3.03 -15.93 15.38
C ILE A 286 2.88 -17.15 16.30
N ASN A 287 1.75 -17.25 17.03
CA ASN A 287 1.46 -18.38 17.90
C ASN A 287 0.98 -19.65 17.16
N ASN A 288 0.98 -19.65 15.83
CA ASN A 288 0.48 -20.77 15.00
C ASN A 288 -1.00 -21.13 15.24
N GLU A 289 -1.82 -20.16 15.71
CA GLU A 289 -3.27 -20.34 15.85
C GLU A 289 -3.97 -20.35 14.49
N ILE A 290 -3.36 -19.76 13.47
CA ILE A 290 -3.82 -19.78 12.07
C ILE A 290 -2.97 -20.80 11.30
N GLY A 291 -3.63 -21.75 10.63
CA GLY A 291 -2.92 -22.79 9.86
C GLY A 291 -2.05 -22.20 8.73
N GLN A 292 -0.86 -22.78 8.53
CA GLN A 292 0.18 -22.30 7.59
C GLN A 292 -0.35 -22.07 6.16
N THR A 293 -1.18 -22.98 5.64
CA THR A 293 -1.77 -22.83 4.29
C THR A 293 -2.68 -21.60 4.22
N THR A 294 -3.43 -21.32 5.26
CA THR A 294 -4.33 -20.17 5.35
C THR A 294 -3.53 -18.88 5.41
N LEU A 295 -2.45 -18.83 6.21
CA LEU A 295 -1.53 -17.70 6.27
C LEU A 295 -0.86 -17.44 4.92
N LEU A 296 -0.41 -18.51 4.23
CA LEU A 296 0.18 -18.39 2.89
C LEU A 296 -0.81 -17.77 1.89
N ILE A 297 -2.06 -18.25 1.87
CA ILE A 297 -3.09 -17.72 0.96
C ILE A 297 -3.40 -16.26 1.30
N ALA A 298 -3.56 -15.93 2.59
CA ALA A 298 -3.80 -14.56 3.03
C ALA A 298 -2.64 -13.64 2.64
N SER A 299 -1.39 -14.06 2.87
CA SER A 299 -0.18 -13.32 2.51
C SER A 299 -0.06 -13.10 1.00
N LEU A 300 -0.40 -14.10 0.17
CA LEU A 300 -0.44 -13.96 -1.30
C LEU A 300 -1.50 -12.95 -1.74
N CYS A 301 -2.69 -13.00 -1.14
CA CYS A 301 -3.77 -12.04 -1.41
C CYS A 301 -3.36 -10.60 -1.01
N LEU A 302 -2.79 -10.42 0.17
CA LEU A 302 -2.27 -9.12 0.61
C LEU A 302 -1.10 -8.63 -0.26
N THR A 303 -0.24 -9.54 -0.73
CA THR A 303 0.85 -9.21 -1.66
C THR A 303 0.32 -8.64 -2.98
N ALA A 304 -0.85 -9.08 -3.48
CA ALA A 304 -1.45 -8.47 -4.67
C ALA A 304 -1.73 -6.97 -4.48
N ALA A 305 -2.17 -6.56 -3.29
CA ALA A 305 -2.33 -5.14 -2.94
C ALA A 305 -1.00 -4.40 -2.85
N VAL A 306 0.04 -5.04 -2.32
CA VAL A 306 1.40 -4.48 -2.32
C VAL A 306 1.92 -4.28 -3.74
N LEU A 307 1.72 -5.27 -4.63
CA LEU A 307 2.12 -5.20 -6.05
C LEU A 307 1.50 -3.99 -6.74
N SER A 308 0.24 -3.72 -6.50
CA SER A 308 -0.46 -2.61 -7.13
C SER A 308 -0.06 -1.26 -6.53
N LYS A 309 -0.18 -1.08 -5.22
CA LYS A 309 0.02 0.21 -4.54
C LYS A 309 1.49 0.63 -4.54
N ALA A 310 2.41 -0.30 -4.24
CA ALA A 310 3.85 -0.03 -4.29
C ALA A 310 4.45 -0.18 -5.71
N GLY A 311 3.61 -0.39 -6.73
CA GLY A 311 4.03 -0.44 -8.12
C GLY A 311 5.12 -1.48 -8.38
N GLN A 312 4.95 -2.69 -7.84
CA GLN A 312 5.90 -3.77 -8.05
C GLN A 312 5.73 -4.41 -9.45
N CYS A 313 6.64 -5.29 -9.79
CA CYS A 313 6.66 -5.93 -11.10
C CYS A 313 5.26 -6.43 -11.50
N ILE A 314 4.94 -6.36 -12.78
CA ILE A 314 3.62 -6.55 -13.39
C ILE A 314 2.69 -5.35 -13.18
N LEU A 315 2.41 -4.88 -11.97
CA LEU A 315 1.43 -3.81 -11.70
C LEU A 315 2.02 -2.38 -11.59
N HIS A 316 3.25 -2.15 -12.06
CA HIS A 316 3.93 -0.86 -11.94
C HIS A 316 3.59 0.19 -13.01
N THR A 317 2.91 -0.19 -14.10
CA THR A 317 2.79 0.64 -15.31
C THR A 317 2.00 1.93 -15.12
N TRP A 318 1.15 2.00 -14.08
CA TRP A 318 0.38 3.20 -13.74
C TRP A 318 1.25 4.32 -13.15
N LEU A 319 2.34 3.95 -12.46
CA LEU A 319 3.13 4.86 -11.64
C LEU A 319 3.87 5.93 -12.46
N PRO A 320 4.57 5.62 -13.59
CA PRO A 320 5.12 6.65 -14.46
C PRO A 320 4.07 7.45 -15.23
N ASP A 321 2.87 6.93 -15.45
CA ASP A 321 1.79 7.66 -16.10
C ASP A 321 1.10 8.63 -15.11
N ALA A 322 1.13 8.34 -13.80
CA ALA A 322 0.72 9.26 -12.73
C ALA A 322 1.51 10.59 -12.71
N MET A 323 2.61 10.68 -13.48
CA MET A 323 3.35 11.94 -13.67
C MET A 323 2.56 13.01 -14.46
N ALA A 324 1.37 12.69 -14.96
CA ALA A 324 0.42 13.65 -15.56
C ALA A 324 -0.04 14.72 -14.56
N GLY A 325 -0.09 14.39 -13.28
CA GLY A 325 -0.46 15.35 -12.22
C GLY A 325 0.62 16.41 -11.93
N PRO A 326 0.27 17.47 -11.16
CA PRO A 326 1.20 18.50 -10.73
C PRO A 326 2.40 17.91 -9.96
N THR A 327 3.60 18.46 -10.16
CA THR A 327 4.83 17.89 -9.59
C THR A 327 4.84 17.79 -8.06
N PRO A 328 4.28 18.77 -7.27
CA PRO A 328 4.22 18.61 -5.82
C PRO A 328 3.38 17.39 -5.37
N VAL A 329 2.33 17.06 -6.14
CA VAL A 329 1.54 15.84 -5.91
C VAL A 329 2.40 14.61 -6.17
N SER A 330 3.17 14.59 -7.26
CA SER A 330 4.10 13.50 -7.55
C SER A 330 5.13 13.33 -6.42
N ALA A 331 5.65 14.42 -5.86
CA ALA A 331 6.55 14.38 -4.72
C ALA A 331 5.89 13.70 -3.50
N LEU A 332 4.65 14.07 -3.17
CA LEU A 332 3.94 13.51 -2.02
C LEU A 332 3.59 12.03 -2.23
N ILE A 333 3.02 11.67 -3.40
CA ILE A 333 2.66 10.29 -3.76
C ILE A 333 3.85 9.35 -3.64
N HIS A 334 5.02 9.77 -4.17
CA HIS A 334 6.18 8.90 -4.36
C HIS A 334 7.18 8.91 -3.20
N ALA A 335 7.10 9.89 -2.30
CA ALA A 335 8.05 10.00 -1.20
C ALA A 335 7.50 9.44 0.13
N ALA A 336 6.28 9.81 0.53
CA ALA A 336 5.83 9.62 1.90
C ALA A 336 4.41 9.05 2.05
N THR A 337 3.65 8.83 0.95
CA THR A 337 2.24 8.48 1.08
C THR A 337 1.85 7.23 0.29
N MET A 338 1.24 7.37 -0.87
CA MET A 338 0.52 6.30 -1.55
C MET A 338 1.36 5.04 -1.79
N VAL A 339 2.55 5.19 -2.37
CA VAL A 339 3.36 4.03 -2.77
C VAL A 339 4.02 3.35 -1.58
N VAL A 340 4.33 4.10 -0.52
CA VAL A 340 4.90 3.54 0.71
C VAL A 340 3.84 2.88 1.61
N ALA A 341 2.54 3.12 1.35
CA ALA A 341 1.46 2.46 2.08
C ALA A 341 1.54 0.92 1.92
N GLY A 342 1.95 0.42 0.75
CA GLY A 342 2.18 -1.02 0.55
C GLY A 342 3.30 -1.57 1.43
N ILE A 343 4.41 -0.85 1.54
CA ILE A 343 5.53 -1.23 2.42
C ILE A 343 5.11 -1.18 3.89
N TYR A 344 4.42 -0.10 4.28
CA TYR A 344 3.90 0.07 5.64
C TYR A 344 2.93 -1.04 6.02
N MET A 345 2.03 -1.47 5.11
CA MET A 345 1.11 -2.57 5.38
C MET A 345 1.85 -3.88 5.66
N VAL A 346 2.88 -4.21 4.87
CA VAL A 346 3.71 -5.40 5.14
C VAL A 346 4.41 -5.27 6.48
N ALA A 347 5.00 -4.10 6.78
CA ALA A 347 5.68 -3.86 8.04
C ALA A 347 4.72 -3.93 9.24
N ARG A 348 3.48 -3.48 9.09
CA ARG A 348 2.44 -3.47 10.13
C ARG A 348 1.83 -4.85 10.39
N LEU A 349 1.63 -5.65 9.35
CA LEU A 349 1.14 -7.03 9.42
C LEU A 349 2.30 -8.04 9.32
N TYR A 350 3.47 -7.68 9.87
CA TYR A 350 4.68 -8.46 9.64
C TYR A 350 4.60 -9.89 10.18
N GLY A 351 3.91 -10.13 11.31
CA GLY A 351 3.66 -11.47 11.81
C GLY A 351 2.96 -12.38 10.79
N VAL A 352 1.95 -11.85 10.09
CA VAL A 352 1.24 -12.59 9.04
C VAL A 352 2.14 -12.92 7.86
N PHE A 353 2.96 -11.97 7.39
CA PHE A 353 3.86 -12.21 6.25
C PHE A 353 5.05 -13.08 6.62
N PHE A 354 5.59 -12.90 7.84
CA PHE A 354 6.74 -13.63 8.33
C PHE A 354 6.44 -15.13 8.43
N GLU A 355 5.35 -15.47 9.11
CA GLU A 355 4.90 -16.85 9.24
C GLU A 355 4.31 -17.37 7.93
N GLY A 356 3.48 -16.58 7.23
CA GLY A 356 2.84 -17.00 5.98
C GLY A 356 3.80 -17.37 4.88
N TYR A 357 4.96 -16.72 4.81
CA TYR A 357 6.03 -17.04 3.85
C TYR A 357 7.18 -17.84 4.45
N ASP A 358 7.11 -18.19 5.73
CA ASP A 358 8.17 -18.90 6.45
C ASP A 358 9.54 -18.22 6.24
N ILE A 359 9.62 -16.91 6.51
CA ILE A 359 10.77 -16.08 6.16
C ILE A 359 12.03 -16.57 6.88
N ALA A 360 11.92 -17.02 8.13
CA ALA A 360 13.04 -17.52 8.91
C ALA A 360 13.57 -18.88 8.41
N GLY A 361 12.67 -19.76 7.91
CA GLY A 361 13.00 -21.14 7.52
C GLY A 361 13.09 -21.35 6.01
N SER A 362 12.45 -20.49 5.22
CA SER A 362 12.30 -20.64 3.77
C SER A 362 13.60 -20.39 3.01
N SER A 363 13.75 -21.15 1.97
CA SER A 363 14.84 -20.93 1.03
C SER A 363 14.65 -19.71 0.14
N PHE A 364 13.40 -19.34 -0.25
CA PHE A 364 13.11 -18.20 -1.11
C PHE A 364 11.61 -17.94 -1.18
N ASN A 365 11.17 -16.72 -0.90
CA ASN A 365 9.76 -16.36 -0.85
C ASN A 365 9.34 -15.33 -1.90
N VAL A 366 8.02 -15.15 -2.05
CA VAL A 366 7.42 -14.29 -3.09
C VAL A 366 7.80 -12.82 -2.90
N LEU A 367 7.88 -12.31 -1.66
CA LEU A 367 8.27 -10.91 -1.42
C LEU A 367 9.72 -10.66 -1.85
N ALA A 368 10.65 -11.53 -1.45
CA ALA A 368 12.05 -11.42 -1.83
C ALA A 368 12.22 -11.49 -3.36
N LEU A 369 11.49 -12.40 -4.04
CA LEU A 369 11.52 -12.53 -5.50
C LEU A 369 11.00 -11.27 -6.20
N VAL A 370 9.79 -10.87 -5.86
CA VAL A 370 9.12 -9.73 -6.50
C VAL A 370 9.91 -8.44 -6.29
N GLY A 371 10.39 -8.19 -5.06
CA GLY A 371 11.23 -7.04 -4.75
C GLY A 371 12.51 -7.04 -5.58
N SER A 372 13.23 -8.17 -5.63
CA SER A 372 14.48 -8.33 -6.39
C SER A 372 14.31 -8.12 -7.90
N VAL A 373 13.26 -8.69 -8.49
CA VAL A 373 12.96 -8.52 -9.92
C VAL A 373 12.55 -7.07 -10.22
N THR A 374 11.74 -6.48 -9.35
CA THR A 374 11.25 -5.11 -9.51
C THR A 374 12.38 -4.10 -9.48
N LEU A 375 13.30 -4.21 -8.52
CA LEU A 375 14.37 -3.24 -8.36
C LEU A 375 15.27 -3.14 -9.60
N VAL A 376 15.63 -4.26 -10.21
CA VAL A 376 16.45 -4.28 -11.43
C VAL A 376 15.63 -3.89 -12.66
N GLY A 377 14.44 -4.47 -12.81
CA GLY A 377 13.55 -4.19 -13.94
C GLY A 377 13.18 -2.71 -14.06
N ALA A 378 12.84 -2.07 -12.94
CA ALA A 378 12.53 -0.64 -12.90
C ALA A 378 13.79 0.23 -13.11
N GLY A 379 14.95 -0.17 -12.59
CA GLY A 379 16.22 0.51 -12.84
C GLY A 379 16.58 0.57 -14.33
N LEU A 380 16.35 -0.52 -15.07
CA LEU A 380 16.53 -0.57 -16.53
C LEU A 380 15.54 0.34 -17.26
N LEU A 381 14.27 0.39 -16.81
CA LEU A 381 13.26 1.29 -17.40
C LEU A 381 13.60 2.76 -17.14
N ALA A 382 14.11 3.10 -15.96
CA ALA A 382 14.55 4.46 -15.63
C ALA A 382 15.66 4.95 -16.58
N PHE A 383 16.55 4.05 -16.98
CA PHE A 383 17.68 4.39 -17.84
C PHE A 383 17.28 4.85 -19.26
N VAL A 384 16.14 4.41 -19.78
CA VAL A 384 15.68 4.73 -21.14
C VAL A 384 14.68 5.89 -21.22
N GLN A 385 14.24 6.43 -20.06
CA GLN A 385 13.30 7.55 -20.06
C GLN A 385 13.98 8.89 -20.39
N ASP A 386 13.28 9.75 -21.12
CA ASP A 386 13.74 11.08 -21.49
C ASP A 386 13.07 12.19 -20.63
N ASP A 387 11.93 11.89 -20.02
CA ASP A 387 11.21 12.74 -19.07
C ASP A 387 11.78 12.56 -17.66
N ILE A 388 12.22 13.68 -17.03
CA ILE A 388 12.85 13.67 -15.70
C ILE A 388 11.91 13.10 -14.62
N LYS A 389 10.60 13.41 -14.65
CA LYS A 389 9.63 12.87 -13.68
C LYS A 389 9.46 11.36 -13.87
N LYS A 390 9.43 10.86 -15.11
CA LYS A 390 9.31 9.42 -15.39
C LYS A 390 10.55 8.65 -14.96
N VAL A 391 11.77 9.23 -15.12
CA VAL A 391 12.99 8.62 -14.55
C VAL A 391 12.85 8.49 -13.03
N LEU A 392 12.44 9.56 -12.34
CA LEU A 392 12.28 9.56 -10.89
C LEU A 392 11.15 8.60 -10.44
N ALA A 393 10.11 8.43 -11.23
CA ALA A 393 9.03 7.47 -10.97
C ALA A 393 9.54 6.02 -11.02
N TYR A 394 10.23 5.61 -12.09
CA TYR A 394 10.83 4.28 -12.16
C TYR A 394 11.92 4.06 -11.11
N SER A 395 12.65 5.11 -10.79
CA SER A 395 13.58 5.11 -9.68
C SER A 395 12.89 4.88 -8.32
N THR A 396 11.65 5.38 -8.14
CA THR A 396 10.84 5.08 -6.95
C THR A 396 10.42 3.61 -6.93
N VAL A 397 9.91 3.07 -8.04
CA VAL A 397 9.59 1.64 -8.17
C VAL A 397 10.79 0.76 -7.79
N SER A 398 11.99 1.13 -8.26
CA SER A 398 13.23 0.42 -7.94
C SER A 398 13.56 0.45 -6.43
N GLN A 399 13.40 1.62 -5.76
CA GLN A 399 13.66 1.71 -4.32
C GLN A 399 12.60 0.99 -3.48
N LEU A 400 11.33 1.03 -3.90
CA LEU A 400 10.27 0.22 -3.28
C LEU A 400 10.55 -1.28 -3.46
N GLY A 401 11.13 -1.69 -4.59
CA GLY A 401 11.63 -3.05 -4.80
C GLY A 401 12.68 -3.46 -3.78
N TYR A 402 13.61 -2.57 -3.43
CA TYR A 402 14.56 -2.79 -2.33
C TYR A 402 13.86 -3.03 -0.99
N MET A 403 12.85 -2.22 -0.66
CA MET A 403 12.13 -2.34 0.62
C MET A 403 11.32 -3.63 0.68
N VAL A 404 10.63 -4.00 -0.41
CA VAL A 404 9.88 -5.27 -0.49
C VAL A 404 10.84 -6.47 -0.39
N MET A 405 11.97 -6.42 -1.07
CA MET A 405 13.02 -7.43 -0.98
C MET A 405 13.53 -7.56 0.46
N ALA A 406 13.81 -6.42 1.13
CA ALA A 406 14.30 -6.40 2.50
C ALA A 406 13.29 -7.03 3.48
N LEU A 407 12.00 -6.69 3.38
CA LEU A 407 10.95 -7.33 4.18
C LEU A 407 10.86 -8.83 3.90
N GLY A 408 11.05 -9.25 2.65
CA GLY A 408 11.03 -10.66 2.26
C GLY A 408 12.23 -11.47 2.74
N VAL A 409 13.38 -10.84 3.00
CA VAL A 409 14.57 -11.53 3.53
C VAL A 409 14.69 -11.44 5.06
N GLY A 410 13.72 -10.85 5.75
CA GLY A 410 13.76 -10.73 7.22
C GLY A 410 14.35 -9.40 7.73
N ALA A 411 14.82 -8.52 6.86
CA ALA A 411 15.48 -7.26 7.22
C ALA A 411 14.45 -6.12 7.39
N TRP A 412 13.54 -6.27 8.36
CA TRP A 412 12.43 -5.32 8.58
C TRP A 412 12.94 -3.92 8.92
N THR A 413 13.85 -3.80 9.88
CA THR A 413 14.41 -2.52 10.33
C THR A 413 15.11 -1.78 9.19
N ALA A 414 15.90 -2.49 8.39
CA ALA A 414 16.56 -1.94 7.20
C ALA A 414 15.54 -1.43 6.16
N ALA A 415 14.44 -2.17 5.94
CA ALA A 415 13.37 -1.76 5.02
C ALA A 415 12.70 -0.46 5.48
N VAL A 416 12.34 -0.38 6.77
CA VAL A 416 11.68 0.77 7.39
C VAL A 416 12.63 1.97 7.48
N PHE A 417 13.89 1.73 7.80
CA PHE A 417 14.92 2.79 7.78
C PHE A 417 15.16 3.33 6.36
N HIS A 418 15.16 2.45 5.36
CA HIS A 418 15.26 2.90 3.98
C HIS A 418 14.01 3.69 3.54
N LEU A 419 12.82 3.31 4.00
CA LEU A 419 11.58 4.09 3.78
C LEU A 419 11.71 5.50 4.39
N PHE A 420 12.22 5.61 5.60
CA PHE A 420 12.44 6.87 6.29
C PHE A 420 13.40 7.80 5.51
N THR A 421 14.58 7.31 5.14
CA THR A 421 15.58 8.08 4.39
C THR A 421 15.10 8.40 2.97
N HIS A 422 14.43 7.45 2.32
CA HIS A 422 13.85 7.58 0.98
C HIS A 422 12.88 8.75 0.88
N ALA A 423 12.05 8.96 1.90
CA ALA A 423 11.05 10.03 1.90
C ALA A 423 11.69 11.40 1.65
N PHE A 424 12.82 11.71 2.29
CA PHE A 424 13.45 13.01 2.19
C PHE A 424 14.17 13.22 0.85
N PHE A 425 15.05 12.31 0.45
CA PHE A 425 15.77 12.51 -0.80
C PHE A 425 14.85 12.41 -2.02
N LYS A 426 13.78 11.60 -1.94
CA LYS A 426 12.85 11.46 -3.07
C LYS A 426 11.96 12.68 -3.22
N ALA A 427 11.43 13.21 -2.12
CA ALA A 427 10.70 14.47 -2.14
C ALA A 427 11.57 15.60 -2.70
N GLY A 428 12.84 15.70 -2.25
CA GLY A 428 13.80 16.68 -2.74
C GLY A 428 14.06 16.56 -4.24
N LEU A 429 14.17 15.35 -4.77
CA LEU A 429 14.38 15.12 -6.20
C LEU A 429 13.15 15.50 -7.05
N PHE A 430 11.94 15.10 -6.62
CA PHE A 430 10.73 15.46 -7.35
C PHE A 430 10.46 16.96 -7.31
N LEU A 431 10.57 17.60 -6.15
CA LEU A 431 10.40 19.05 -6.03
C LEU A 431 11.51 19.79 -6.80
N GLY A 432 12.75 19.28 -6.80
CA GLY A 432 13.85 19.82 -7.61
C GLY A 432 13.58 19.71 -9.11
N ALA A 433 13.08 18.56 -9.58
CA ALA A 433 12.63 18.39 -10.97
C ALA A 433 11.48 19.35 -11.31
N GLY A 434 10.56 19.57 -10.36
CA GLY A 434 9.49 20.55 -10.49
C GLY A 434 10.02 21.98 -10.61
N SER A 435 11.02 22.35 -9.80
CA SER A 435 11.67 23.68 -9.89
C SER A 435 12.32 23.91 -11.27
N VAL A 436 13.04 22.89 -11.79
CA VAL A 436 13.63 22.96 -13.13
C VAL A 436 12.55 23.10 -14.20
N SER A 437 11.52 22.23 -14.15
CA SER A 437 10.45 22.25 -15.17
C SER A 437 9.61 23.53 -15.13
N HIS A 438 9.45 24.14 -13.95
CA HIS A 438 8.75 25.41 -13.79
C HIS A 438 9.46 26.56 -14.51
N SER A 439 10.80 26.54 -14.53
CA SER A 439 11.62 27.50 -15.23
C SER A 439 11.72 27.23 -16.75
N VAL A 440 11.70 25.96 -17.16
CA VAL A 440 11.90 25.54 -18.57
C VAL A 440 10.60 25.25 -19.30
N HIS A 441 9.48 25.15 -18.59
CA HIS A 441 8.15 24.76 -19.09
C HIS A 441 8.11 23.41 -19.81
N SER A 442 9.04 22.50 -19.48
CA SER A 442 9.13 21.15 -20.07
C SER A 442 9.75 20.15 -19.10
N PHE A 443 9.40 18.86 -19.24
CA PHE A 443 10.01 17.75 -18.52
C PHE A 443 11.01 16.95 -19.37
N ASP A 444 11.14 17.24 -20.67
CA ASP A 444 12.04 16.51 -21.56
C ASP A 444 13.49 17.01 -21.39
N MET A 445 14.30 16.12 -20.76
CA MET A 445 15.71 16.43 -20.47
C MET A 445 16.55 16.60 -21.74
N LYS A 446 16.23 15.88 -22.82
CA LYS A 446 17.01 15.90 -24.07
C LYS A 446 16.75 17.14 -24.92
N LYS A 447 15.49 17.56 -24.99
CA LYS A 447 15.08 18.63 -25.89
C LYS A 447 15.10 19.99 -25.26
N SER A 448 14.80 20.08 -23.96
CA SER A 448 14.47 21.37 -23.34
C SER A 448 15.35 21.74 -22.16
N MET A 449 16.21 20.85 -21.66
CA MET A 449 17.10 21.12 -20.53
C MET A 449 18.56 21.20 -20.97
N GLY A 450 19.48 21.42 -20.04
CA GLY A 450 20.92 21.50 -20.21
C GLY A 450 21.49 22.79 -19.63
N GLY A 451 22.69 22.71 -19.05
CA GLY A 451 23.38 23.86 -18.48
C GLY A 451 22.70 24.52 -17.28
N MET A 452 21.63 23.91 -16.72
CA MET A 452 20.78 24.52 -15.68
C MET A 452 21.54 24.88 -14.39
N ARG A 453 22.70 24.29 -14.14
CA ARG A 453 23.56 24.65 -13.00
C ARG A 453 23.96 26.12 -12.94
N LYS A 454 24.01 26.81 -14.11
CA LYS A 454 24.39 28.23 -14.22
C LYS A 454 23.22 29.14 -13.85
N PHE A 455 22.00 28.73 -14.20
CA PHE A 455 20.77 29.50 -14.03
C PHE A 455 20.11 29.24 -12.68
N MET A 456 20.22 27.99 -12.17
CA MET A 456 19.54 27.51 -10.96
C MET A 456 20.53 26.88 -9.96
N PRO A 457 21.44 27.65 -9.36
CA PRO A 457 22.50 27.12 -8.51
C PRO A 457 22.01 26.47 -7.21
N THR A 458 20.93 26.99 -6.61
CA THR A 458 20.34 26.41 -5.38
C THR A 458 19.65 25.09 -5.68
N THR A 459 18.79 25.07 -6.70
CA THR A 459 18.12 23.85 -7.17
C THR A 459 19.14 22.79 -7.59
N TYR A 460 20.23 23.17 -8.28
CA TYR A 460 21.31 22.24 -8.64
C TYR A 460 21.98 21.61 -7.42
N LYS A 461 22.39 22.41 -6.43
CA LYS A 461 23.08 21.90 -5.23
C LYS A 461 22.19 20.94 -4.43
N THR A 462 20.94 21.32 -4.20
CA THR A 462 19.99 20.48 -3.45
C THR A 462 19.66 19.20 -4.21
N PHE A 463 19.50 19.27 -5.53
CA PHE A 463 19.26 18.11 -6.39
C PHE A 463 20.44 17.12 -6.38
N ILE A 464 21.69 17.63 -6.44
CA ILE A 464 22.91 16.80 -6.36
C ILE A 464 22.98 16.09 -5.01
N ILE A 465 22.75 16.78 -3.89
CA ILE A 465 22.77 16.16 -2.56
C ILE A 465 21.75 15.02 -2.50
N CYS A 466 20.51 15.26 -2.87
CA CYS A 466 19.47 14.24 -2.90
C CYS A 466 19.79 13.08 -3.89
N THR A 467 20.46 13.39 -5.00
CA THR A 467 20.92 12.36 -5.96
C THR A 467 22.00 11.47 -5.37
N ILE A 468 23.01 12.03 -4.70
CA ILE A 468 24.08 11.24 -4.07
C ILE A 468 23.47 10.37 -2.95
N ALA A 469 22.53 10.91 -2.18
CA ALA A 469 21.78 10.13 -1.20
C ALA A 469 21.01 8.96 -1.86
N LEU A 470 20.27 9.20 -2.94
CA LEU A 470 19.58 8.15 -3.69
C LEU A 470 20.54 7.10 -4.26
N MET A 471 21.70 7.50 -4.76
CA MET A 471 22.74 6.61 -5.27
C MET A 471 23.27 5.66 -4.20
N GLY A 472 23.14 6.03 -2.90
CA GLY A 472 23.70 5.26 -1.79
C GLY A 472 25.21 5.41 -1.68
N LEU A 473 25.70 6.64 -1.87
CA LEU A 473 27.12 6.94 -1.73
C LEU A 473 27.40 7.56 -0.35
N PRO A 474 28.47 7.10 0.34
CA PRO A 474 28.81 7.64 1.65
C PRO A 474 29.16 9.15 1.57
N PRO A 475 28.91 9.94 2.62
CA PRO A 475 28.32 9.57 3.91
C PRO A 475 26.80 9.80 4.02
N LEU A 476 26.07 9.96 2.89
CA LEU A 476 24.68 10.38 2.89
C LEU A 476 23.71 9.26 3.30
N ALA A 477 22.49 9.65 3.64
CA ALA A 477 21.49 8.78 4.28
C ALA A 477 21.21 7.47 3.53
N GLY A 478 21.12 7.51 2.22
CA GLY A 478 20.84 6.32 1.42
C GLY A 478 21.96 5.29 1.38
N PHE A 479 23.19 5.64 1.73
CA PHE A 479 24.27 4.67 1.89
C PHE A 479 23.97 3.74 3.07
N TRP A 480 23.77 4.30 4.25
CA TRP A 480 23.53 3.54 5.46
C TRP A 480 22.35 2.60 5.36
N SER A 481 21.21 3.11 4.87
CA SER A 481 19.98 2.32 4.76
C SER A 481 20.03 1.25 3.65
N LYS A 482 20.73 1.47 2.53
CA LYS A 482 20.88 0.44 1.50
C LYS A 482 21.87 -0.63 1.89
N ASP A 483 22.97 -0.23 2.52
CA ASP A 483 23.98 -1.19 2.96
C ASP A 483 23.41 -2.14 4.00
N GLU A 484 22.60 -1.64 4.93
CA GLU A 484 21.86 -2.44 5.90
C GLU A 484 20.89 -3.44 5.23
N ILE A 485 20.20 -3.05 4.15
CA ILE A 485 19.38 -3.98 3.35
C ILE A 485 20.24 -5.08 2.74
N LEU A 486 21.40 -4.74 2.17
CA LEU A 486 22.31 -5.72 1.56
C LEU A 486 22.89 -6.69 2.62
N VAL A 487 23.22 -6.19 3.80
CA VAL A 487 23.66 -7.01 4.95
C VAL A 487 22.52 -7.95 5.37
N GLY A 488 21.28 -7.48 5.43
CA GLY A 488 20.10 -8.26 5.78
C GLY A 488 19.81 -9.45 4.86
N THR A 489 20.40 -9.50 3.63
CA THR A 489 20.31 -10.70 2.77
C THR A 489 21.19 -11.86 3.26
N GLY A 490 21.94 -11.70 4.35
CA GLY A 490 22.85 -12.70 4.89
C GLY A 490 24.21 -12.80 4.19
N GLY A 491 24.41 -12.03 3.11
CA GLY A 491 25.65 -11.97 2.38
C GLY A 491 26.04 -13.26 1.63
N TRP A 492 27.28 -13.32 1.14
CA TRP A 492 27.85 -14.47 0.45
C TRP A 492 29.38 -14.53 0.65
N GLY A 493 29.87 -15.57 1.25
CA GLY A 493 31.33 -15.80 1.46
C GLY A 493 32.02 -14.64 2.18
N LEU A 494 33.03 -14.01 1.55
CA LEU A 494 33.74 -12.85 2.10
C LEU A 494 32.89 -11.58 2.27
N PHE A 495 31.71 -11.53 1.67
CA PHE A 495 30.77 -10.39 1.69
C PHE A 495 29.60 -10.63 2.64
N GLY A 496 29.64 -11.65 3.49
CA GLY A 496 28.55 -12.04 4.35
C GLY A 496 28.84 -11.87 5.82
N GLY A 497 27.81 -11.52 6.58
CA GLY A 497 27.75 -11.76 8.01
C GLY A 497 27.56 -13.25 8.31
N THR A 498 27.81 -13.68 9.54
CA THR A 498 27.59 -15.04 10.01
C THR A 498 26.09 -15.36 9.93
N GLY A 499 25.71 -16.38 9.17
CA GLY A 499 24.35 -16.89 9.17
C GLY A 499 23.53 -16.68 7.89
N GLY A 500 24.15 -16.21 6.79
CA GLY A 500 23.44 -16.06 5.53
C GLY A 500 22.90 -17.37 5.00
N ASN A 501 21.59 -17.45 4.85
CA ASN A 501 20.97 -18.53 4.11
C ASN A 501 21.36 -18.37 2.63
N GLY A 502 22.08 -19.35 2.04
CA GLY A 502 22.50 -19.33 0.63
C GLY A 502 21.38 -19.07 -0.38
N SER A 503 20.14 -19.11 0.06
CA SER A 503 18.93 -18.84 -0.68
C SER A 503 18.76 -17.38 -1.07
N TYR A 504 19.24 -16.45 -0.26
CA TYR A 504 19.08 -15.00 -0.52
C TYR A 504 20.24 -14.38 -1.32
N VAL A 505 21.22 -15.18 -1.78
CA VAL A 505 22.29 -14.72 -2.68
C VAL A 505 21.74 -14.07 -3.95
N PHE A 506 20.62 -14.58 -4.48
CA PHE A 506 19.94 -13.94 -5.61
C PHE A 506 19.51 -12.52 -5.27
N ALA A 507 18.91 -12.29 -4.10
CA ALA A 507 18.50 -10.98 -3.64
C ALA A 507 19.69 -10.03 -3.48
N LEU A 508 20.80 -10.49 -2.91
CA LEU A 508 22.05 -9.74 -2.79
C LEU A 508 22.57 -9.30 -4.16
N VAL A 509 22.69 -10.24 -5.11
CA VAL A 509 23.19 -9.94 -6.47
C VAL A 509 22.29 -8.93 -7.18
N MET A 510 20.98 -9.10 -7.10
CA MET A 510 20.02 -8.14 -7.66
C MET A 510 20.13 -6.77 -6.99
N GLY A 511 20.30 -6.73 -5.66
CA GLY A 511 20.53 -5.50 -4.92
C GLY A 511 21.78 -4.75 -5.41
N ILE A 512 22.91 -5.43 -5.56
CA ILE A 512 24.16 -4.85 -6.06
C ILE A 512 24.02 -4.33 -7.50
N ILE A 513 23.36 -5.09 -8.38
CA ILE A 513 23.07 -4.67 -9.76
C ILE A 513 22.18 -3.42 -9.75
N GLY A 514 21.14 -3.39 -8.91
CA GLY A 514 20.24 -2.25 -8.77
C GLY A 514 20.95 -1.00 -8.26
N ALA A 515 21.94 -1.13 -7.36
CA ALA A 515 22.76 0.00 -6.91
C ALA A 515 23.58 0.61 -8.06
N ALA A 516 24.25 -0.24 -8.87
CA ALA A 516 24.99 0.20 -10.06
C ALA A 516 24.07 0.90 -11.08
N LEU A 517 22.90 0.33 -11.36
CA LEU A 517 21.90 0.93 -12.26
C LEU A 517 21.40 2.27 -11.74
N THR A 518 21.15 2.38 -10.43
CA THR A 518 20.72 3.65 -9.80
C THR A 518 21.76 4.74 -10.04
N CYS A 519 23.01 4.45 -9.82
CA CYS A 519 24.11 5.36 -10.07
C CYS A 519 24.23 5.76 -11.56
N ALA A 520 24.08 4.80 -12.45
CA ALA A 520 24.18 5.02 -13.88
C ALA A 520 23.08 5.93 -14.44
N TYR A 521 21.79 5.62 -14.13
CA TYR A 521 20.69 6.45 -14.66
C TYR A 521 20.63 7.85 -14.01
N MET A 522 20.98 7.99 -12.73
CA MET A 522 21.01 9.30 -12.08
C MET A 522 22.18 10.17 -12.62
N THR A 523 23.33 9.57 -12.93
CA THR A 523 24.43 10.26 -13.61
C THR A 523 23.96 10.82 -14.97
N ARG A 524 23.17 10.03 -15.73
CA ARG A 524 22.54 10.47 -16.98
C ARG A 524 21.59 11.66 -16.76
N VAL A 525 20.73 11.61 -15.73
CA VAL A 525 19.82 12.72 -15.38
C VAL A 525 20.61 14.00 -15.09
N ILE A 526 21.64 13.92 -14.24
CA ILE A 526 22.48 15.05 -13.90
C ILE A 526 23.13 15.65 -15.14
N TYR A 527 23.70 14.80 -16.01
CA TYR A 527 24.32 15.24 -17.25
C TYR A 527 23.34 15.98 -18.15
N LEU A 528 22.19 15.38 -18.45
CA LEU A 528 21.20 15.92 -19.38
C LEU A 528 20.53 17.20 -18.87
N THR A 529 20.35 17.34 -17.56
CA THR A 529 19.65 18.49 -16.97
C THR A 529 20.58 19.64 -16.66
N PHE A 530 21.72 19.39 -16.00
CA PHE A 530 22.52 20.46 -15.41
C PHE A 530 23.81 20.80 -16.18
N PHE A 531 24.25 19.93 -17.08
CA PHE A 531 25.48 20.12 -17.85
C PHE A 531 25.22 20.36 -19.34
N GLY A 532 26.24 20.78 -20.05
CA GLY A 532 26.14 21.16 -21.46
C GLY A 532 25.55 22.54 -21.66
N GLU A 533 25.01 22.78 -22.85
CA GLU A 533 24.33 24.02 -23.24
C GLU A 533 22.82 23.87 -23.05
N PHE A 534 22.16 25.02 -22.78
CA PHE A 534 20.70 25.06 -22.70
C PHE A 534 20.10 24.77 -24.09
N ARG A 535 19.11 23.89 -24.13
CA ARG A 535 18.46 23.39 -25.35
C ARG A 535 17.01 23.82 -25.49
N GLY A 536 16.45 24.49 -24.48
CA GLY A 536 15.08 25.00 -24.52
C GLY A 536 14.93 26.23 -25.45
N ASP A 537 13.67 26.55 -25.73
CA ASP A 537 13.34 27.74 -26.54
C ASP A 537 13.31 28.98 -25.65
N THR A 538 14.20 29.94 -25.96
CA THR A 538 14.28 31.24 -25.27
C THR A 538 13.34 32.32 -25.87
N HIS A 539 12.80 32.08 -27.08
CA HIS A 539 12.02 33.06 -27.81
C HIS A 539 10.62 33.35 -27.24
N GLY A 540 10.09 32.46 -26.40
CA GLY A 540 8.73 32.59 -25.84
C GLY A 540 8.65 32.87 -24.34
N HIS A 541 9.65 32.49 -23.55
CA HIS A 541 9.55 32.45 -22.08
C HIS A 541 10.73 33.14 -21.33
N GLY A 542 11.68 33.73 -22.04
CA GLY A 542 12.89 34.31 -21.44
C GLY A 542 13.94 33.27 -21.01
N ASP A 543 15.04 33.76 -20.42
CA ASP A 543 16.10 32.88 -19.92
C ASP A 543 15.66 32.13 -18.65
N PRO A 544 16.08 30.86 -18.44
CA PRO A 544 15.85 30.15 -17.21
C PRO A 544 16.36 30.92 -15.99
N HIS A 545 15.63 30.87 -14.89
CA HIS A 545 15.96 31.55 -13.65
C HIS A 545 15.68 30.67 -12.42
N GLU A 546 16.33 31.02 -11.30
CA GLU A 546 16.11 30.31 -10.03
C GLU A 546 14.70 30.56 -9.51
N SER A 547 14.10 29.51 -8.94
CA SER A 547 12.78 29.60 -8.35
C SER A 547 12.74 30.45 -7.07
N GLY A 548 11.55 30.96 -6.72
CA GLY A 548 11.33 31.76 -5.52
C GLY A 548 11.60 31.01 -4.21
N LYS A 549 11.65 31.76 -3.08
CA LYS A 549 11.94 31.19 -1.75
C LYS A 549 10.95 30.11 -1.31
N ARG A 550 9.69 30.18 -1.72
CA ARG A 550 8.67 29.18 -1.38
C ARG A 550 8.94 27.81 -2.01
N ILE A 551 9.72 27.79 -3.09
CA ILE A 551 10.20 26.57 -3.76
C ILE A 551 11.56 26.17 -3.22
N THR A 552 12.53 27.11 -3.12
CA THR A 552 13.91 26.77 -2.76
C THR A 552 14.11 26.42 -1.28
N VAL A 553 13.34 27.00 -0.34
CA VAL A 553 13.46 26.68 1.09
C VAL A 553 13.07 25.22 1.38
N PRO A 554 11.94 24.68 0.90
CA PRO A 554 11.65 23.24 0.98
C PRO A 554 12.75 22.34 0.43
N LEU A 555 13.37 22.71 -0.71
CA LEU A 555 14.48 21.95 -1.30
C LEU A 555 15.70 21.90 -0.37
N ILE A 556 16.06 23.05 0.26
CA ILE A 556 17.17 23.12 1.21
C ILE A 556 16.88 22.26 2.43
N ILE A 557 15.69 22.34 3.03
CA ILE A 557 15.32 21.53 4.20
C ILE A 557 15.41 20.04 3.87
N LEU A 558 14.85 19.61 2.74
CA LEU A 558 14.89 18.20 2.32
C LEU A 558 16.32 17.72 2.04
N SER A 559 17.18 18.57 1.47
CA SER A 559 18.57 18.21 1.24
C SER A 559 19.37 18.07 2.55
N VAL A 560 19.09 18.91 3.54
CA VAL A 560 19.68 18.78 4.88
C VAL A 560 19.21 17.48 5.55
N MET A 561 17.93 17.15 5.44
CA MET A 561 17.40 15.88 5.97
C MET A 561 17.98 14.67 5.22
N ALA A 562 18.20 14.77 3.90
CA ALA A 562 18.85 13.72 3.11
C ALA A 562 20.33 13.47 3.51
N ILE A 563 20.98 14.45 4.12
CA ILE A 563 22.31 14.29 4.74
C ILE A 563 22.15 13.66 6.12
N GLY A 564 21.32 14.24 6.98
CA GLY A 564 21.26 13.97 8.41
C GLY A 564 20.53 12.68 8.78
N ALA A 565 19.50 12.27 8.03
CA ALA A 565 18.65 11.13 8.37
C ALA A 565 19.43 9.79 8.48
N GLY A 566 20.51 9.64 7.73
CA GLY A 566 21.34 8.44 7.80
C GLY A 566 22.10 8.26 9.10
N PHE A 567 22.37 9.35 9.80
CA PHE A 567 23.12 9.30 11.07
C PHE A 567 22.28 8.79 12.26
N LEU A 568 21.00 8.54 12.07
CA LEU A 568 20.14 7.94 13.09
C LEU A 568 20.36 6.43 13.27
N ASN A 569 20.98 5.76 12.30
CA ASN A 569 21.27 4.32 12.35
C ASN A 569 22.68 4.04 11.87
N LEU A 570 23.68 4.55 12.62
CA LEU A 570 25.08 4.32 12.31
C LEU A 570 25.59 3.10 13.07
N PRO A 571 26.31 2.18 12.42
CA PRO A 571 27.00 1.09 13.10
C PRO A 571 28.27 1.57 13.83
N VAL A 572 28.12 2.49 14.80
CA VAL A 572 29.24 3.17 15.47
C VAL A 572 30.07 2.22 16.34
N GLY A 573 29.46 1.20 16.95
CA GLY A 573 30.21 0.20 17.72
C GLY A 573 31.16 -0.60 16.87
N PHE A 574 30.80 -0.84 15.63
CA PHE A 574 31.67 -1.45 14.64
C PHE A 574 32.84 -0.53 14.24
N LEU A 575 32.65 0.80 14.30
CA LEU A 575 33.69 1.79 14.04
C LEU A 575 34.64 2.00 15.21
N THR A 576 34.16 1.90 16.43
CA THR A 576 34.90 2.30 17.64
C THR A 576 35.22 1.15 18.56
N GLY A 577 34.65 -0.04 18.34
CA GLY A 577 34.78 -1.19 19.25
C GLY A 577 34.12 -0.95 20.61
N ASN A 578 33.33 0.10 20.76
CA ASN A 578 32.66 0.50 22.00
C ASN A 578 31.15 0.62 21.76
N THR A 579 30.36 -0.14 22.52
CA THR A 579 28.89 -0.14 22.46
C THR A 579 28.36 1.10 23.19
N THR A 580 28.41 2.27 22.55
CA THR A 580 27.78 3.48 23.07
C THR A 580 26.37 3.62 22.54
N ASN A 581 25.45 4.25 23.28
CA ASN A 581 24.02 4.45 23.03
C ASN A 581 23.62 5.11 21.69
N TRP A 582 24.55 5.31 20.77
CA TRP A 582 24.32 5.84 19.42
C TRP A 582 24.15 4.76 18.36
N GLN A 583 24.39 3.50 18.72
CA GLN A 583 24.23 2.38 17.81
C GLN A 583 22.77 2.09 17.64
N GLU A 584 22.36 1.97 16.37
CA GLU A 584 21.04 1.49 15.98
C GLU A 584 19.86 2.23 16.65
N ARG A 585 20.03 3.54 16.91
CA ARG A 585 18.96 4.36 17.51
C ARG A 585 17.65 4.30 16.76
N PHE A 586 17.71 4.19 15.44
CA PHE A 586 16.48 4.08 14.65
C PHE A 586 15.77 2.77 14.96
N GLY A 587 16.47 1.63 14.94
CA GLY A 587 15.93 0.33 15.34
C GLY A 587 15.37 0.36 16.76
N HIS A 588 16.13 0.88 17.71
CA HIS A 588 15.74 0.98 19.12
C HIS A 588 14.40 1.70 19.37
N TYR A 589 14.09 2.76 18.60
CA TYR A 589 12.84 3.51 18.79
C TYR A 589 11.71 3.08 17.87
N VAL A 590 12.00 2.40 16.75
CA VAL A 590 11.01 2.14 15.70
C VAL A 590 10.62 0.67 15.60
N GLU A 591 11.55 -0.25 15.86
CA GLU A 591 11.26 -1.68 15.83
C GLU A 591 10.36 -2.08 17.01
N PRO A 592 9.22 -2.74 16.76
CA PRO A 592 8.37 -3.19 17.85
C PRO A 592 9.03 -4.34 18.62
N VAL A 593 9.27 -4.14 19.91
CA VAL A 593 9.62 -5.21 20.84
C VAL A 593 8.35 -5.56 21.61
N ALA A 594 7.49 -6.40 21.02
CA ALA A 594 6.16 -6.69 21.56
C ALA A 594 5.68 -8.08 21.12
N THR A 595 4.69 -8.61 21.81
CA THR A 595 4.12 -9.95 21.58
C THR A 595 3.53 -10.15 20.16
N TYR A 596 3.18 -9.07 19.48
CA TYR A 596 2.60 -9.08 18.13
C TYR A 596 3.63 -8.97 17.01
N PHE A 597 4.92 -8.98 17.36
CA PHE A 597 6.00 -8.85 16.39
C PHE A 597 6.92 -10.08 16.44
N PRO A 598 7.27 -10.69 15.29
CA PRO A 598 8.12 -11.87 15.27
C PRO A 598 9.56 -11.52 15.67
N ALA A 599 10.26 -12.46 16.28
CA ALA A 599 11.69 -12.31 16.52
C ALA A 599 12.45 -12.31 15.19
N ILE A 600 13.12 -11.21 14.88
CA ILE A 600 13.91 -11.07 13.66
C ILE A 600 15.41 -11.09 13.98
N ALA A 601 16.18 -11.70 13.09
CA ALA A 601 17.64 -11.70 13.21
C ALA A 601 18.23 -10.45 12.54
N HIS A 602 19.05 -9.70 13.26
CA HIS A 602 19.77 -8.56 12.71
C HIS A 602 21.07 -9.03 12.04
N GLY A 603 21.32 -8.54 10.82
CA GLY A 603 22.58 -8.80 10.14
C GLY A 603 23.71 -7.97 10.77
N THR A 604 24.87 -8.61 10.99
CA THR A 604 26.05 -7.87 11.48
C THR A 604 26.64 -6.96 10.40
N PRO A 605 26.98 -5.70 10.67
CA PRO A 605 27.58 -4.79 9.72
C PRO A 605 28.86 -5.38 9.09
N SER A 606 28.99 -5.29 7.75
CA SER A 606 30.11 -5.83 7.00
C SER A 606 30.82 -4.75 6.18
N TRP A 607 32.00 -4.32 6.62
CA TRP A 607 32.81 -3.34 5.86
C TRP A 607 33.22 -3.85 4.50
N THR A 608 33.48 -5.15 4.34
CA THR A 608 33.84 -5.75 3.05
C THR A 608 32.69 -5.59 2.05
N LEU A 609 31.45 -5.83 2.47
CA LEU A 609 30.26 -5.63 1.64
C LEU A 609 30.03 -4.14 1.35
N ALA A 610 30.16 -3.26 2.35
CA ALA A 610 29.98 -1.82 2.20
C ALA A 610 31.00 -1.20 1.22
N ILE A 611 32.27 -1.62 1.30
CA ILE A 611 33.31 -1.18 0.36
C ILE A 611 33.02 -1.74 -1.03
N PHE A 612 32.65 -3.01 -1.15
CA PHE A 612 32.35 -3.63 -2.44
C PHE A 612 31.13 -2.99 -3.10
N SER A 613 30.02 -2.79 -2.38
CA SER A 613 28.81 -2.13 -2.89
C SER A 613 29.13 -0.70 -3.35
N THR A 614 29.95 0.03 -2.59
CA THR A 614 30.41 1.38 -2.96
C THR A 614 31.26 1.38 -4.23
N ILE A 615 32.20 0.42 -4.38
CA ILE A 615 33.01 0.30 -5.60
C ILE A 615 32.11 0.01 -6.81
N VAL A 616 31.15 -0.88 -6.68
CA VAL A 616 30.21 -1.20 -7.77
C VAL A 616 29.34 0.03 -8.11
N ALA A 617 28.86 0.75 -7.11
CA ALA A 617 28.09 2.00 -7.30
C ALA A 617 28.94 3.05 -8.03
N LEU A 618 30.18 3.31 -7.60
CA LEU A 618 31.11 4.22 -8.24
C LEU A 618 31.48 3.77 -9.66
N THR A 619 31.59 2.46 -9.90
CA THR A 619 31.80 1.93 -11.26
C THR A 619 30.60 2.28 -12.16
N GLY A 620 29.37 2.16 -11.64
CA GLY A 620 28.17 2.62 -12.34
C GLY A 620 28.20 4.12 -12.70
N VAL A 621 28.62 4.97 -11.75
CA VAL A 621 28.85 6.41 -12.01
C VAL A 621 29.92 6.60 -13.06
N GLY A 622 31.08 5.95 -12.92
CA GLY A 622 32.24 6.09 -13.82
C GLY A 622 31.92 5.68 -15.25
N LEU A 623 31.25 4.54 -15.45
CA LEU A 623 30.85 4.06 -16.77
C LEU A 623 29.84 5.00 -17.43
N ALA A 624 28.85 5.48 -16.68
CA ALA A 624 27.87 6.42 -17.19
C ALA A 624 28.51 7.79 -17.48
N ALA A 625 29.37 8.28 -16.58
CA ALA A 625 30.08 9.52 -16.80
C ALA A 625 31.03 9.43 -18.02
N HIS A 626 31.80 8.35 -18.16
CA HIS A 626 32.64 8.14 -19.33
C HIS A 626 31.81 8.11 -20.61
N TYR A 627 30.65 7.45 -20.60
CA TYR A 627 29.77 7.39 -21.77
C TYR A 627 29.20 8.77 -22.11
N PHE A 628 28.57 9.44 -21.18
CA PHE A 628 27.84 10.70 -21.44
C PHE A 628 28.77 11.92 -21.58
N PHE A 629 29.77 12.08 -20.73
CA PHE A 629 30.63 13.28 -20.74
C PHE A 629 31.78 13.20 -21.73
N ILE A 630 32.27 11.99 -22.09
CA ILE A 630 33.44 11.83 -22.96
C ILE A 630 33.03 11.34 -24.36
N LYS A 631 32.20 10.30 -24.48
CA LYS A 631 31.83 9.73 -25.77
C LYS A 631 30.69 10.45 -26.47
N VAL A 632 29.70 10.94 -25.72
CA VAL A 632 28.55 11.68 -26.24
C VAL A 632 28.84 13.16 -26.02
N ASN A 633 29.03 13.90 -27.12
CA ASN A 633 29.38 15.33 -27.04
C ASN A 633 28.28 16.14 -26.36
N ALA A 634 28.66 16.93 -25.37
CA ALA A 634 27.76 17.76 -24.58
C ALA A 634 27.00 18.86 -25.38
N GLN A 635 27.48 19.23 -26.56
CA GLN A 635 26.88 20.32 -27.37
C GLN A 635 25.54 19.92 -28.04
N SER A 636 25.36 18.64 -28.39
CA SER A 636 24.11 18.15 -29.00
C SER A 636 23.82 16.72 -28.60
N PRO A 637 23.44 16.48 -27.33
CA PRO A 637 23.29 15.12 -26.81
C PRO A 637 22.30 14.25 -27.58
N ALA A 638 21.19 14.83 -28.02
CA ALA A 638 20.15 14.06 -28.73
C ALA A 638 20.62 13.60 -30.12
N ALA A 639 21.26 14.45 -30.91
CA ALA A 639 21.79 14.12 -32.21
C ALA A 639 22.99 13.16 -32.13
N THR A 640 23.87 13.38 -31.14
CA THR A 640 25.07 12.55 -30.94
C THR A 640 24.75 11.19 -30.35
N GLU A 641 23.76 11.08 -29.48
CA GLU A 641 23.26 9.81 -28.94
C GLU A 641 22.63 8.95 -30.06
N LEU A 642 21.91 9.58 -30.98
CA LEU A 642 21.36 8.90 -32.18
C LEU A 642 22.46 8.44 -33.14
N ALA A 643 23.47 9.26 -33.40
CA ALA A 643 24.51 8.98 -34.38
C ALA A 643 25.64 8.07 -33.84
N ASN A 644 26.06 8.26 -32.59
CA ASN A 644 27.23 7.61 -31.99
C ASN A 644 26.91 6.72 -30.78
N GLY A 645 25.64 6.64 -30.35
CA GLY A 645 25.20 5.87 -29.21
C GLY A 645 25.35 4.35 -29.38
N LEU A 646 25.34 3.63 -28.25
CA LEU A 646 25.37 2.16 -28.19
C LEU A 646 24.26 1.55 -29.05
N THR A 647 23.08 2.15 -29.08
CA THR A 647 21.91 1.69 -29.84
C THR A 647 22.08 1.82 -31.35
N ALA A 648 22.91 2.77 -31.81
CA ALA A 648 23.22 2.92 -33.24
C ALA A 648 24.21 1.87 -33.70
N LYS A 649 25.15 1.44 -32.87
CA LYS A 649 26.26 0.55 -33.22
C LYS A 649 26.04 -0.92 -32.92
N ASN A 650 25.11 -1.26 -32.01
CA ASN A 650 24.87 -2.64 -31.57
C ASN A 650 23.40 -3.01 -31.73
N LYS A 651 23.12 -4.06 -32.56
CA LYS A 651 21.75 -4.57 -32.81
C LYS A 651 21.08 -5.09 -31.52
N LEU A 652 21.82 -5.75 -30.62
CA LEU A 652 21.30 -6.25 -29.36
C LEU A 652 20.90 -5.10 -28.42
N ALA A 653 21.75 -4.07 -28.31
CA ALA A 653 21.46 -2.88 -27.54
C ALA A 653 20.24 -2.12 -28.08
N LYS A 654 20.06 -2.09 -29.41
CA LYS A 654 18.87 -1.50 -30.06
C LYS A 654 17.60 -2.30 -29.73
N ALA A 655 17.66 -3.62 -29.82
CA ALA A 655 16.53 -4.49 -29.47
C ALA A 655 16.16 -4.34 -27.97
N GLY A 656 17.14 -4.40 -27.08
CA GLY A 656 16.92 -4.17 -25.64
C GLY A 656 16.32 -2.80 -25.34
N HIS A 657 16.84 -1.74 -25.96
CA HIS A 657 16.27 -0.39 -25.83
C HIS A 657 14.82 -0.32 -26.32
N THR A 658 14.47 -1.01 -27.41
CA THR A 658 13.08 -1.04 -27.90
C THR A 658 12.15 -1.73 -26.91
N VAL A 659 12.54 -2.87 -26.35
CA VAL A 659 11.76 -3.59 -25.32
C VAL A 659 11.55 -2.71 -24.08
N LEU A 660 12.60 -2.04 -23.61
CA LEU A 660 12.52 -1.14 -22.45
C LEU A 660 11.66 0.10 -22.74
N LYS A 661 11.79 0.68 -23.94
CA LYS A 661 10.98 1.84 -24.34
C LYS A 661 9.50 1.49 -24.46
N GLN A 662 9.17 0.26 -24.83
CA GLN A 662 7.81 -0.30 -24.83
C GLN A 662 7.39 -0.84 -23.44
N LYS A 663 8.12 -0.50 -22.36
CA LYS A 663 7.79 -0.90 -20.97
C LYS A 663 7.54 -2.43 -20.86
N TYR A 664 8.39 -3.24 -21.44
CA TYR A 664 8.25 -4.70 -21.56
C TYR A 664 6.95 -5.16 -22.23
N TYR A 665 6.33 -4.32 -23.05
CA TYR A 665 5.02 -4.55 -23.70
C TYR A 665 3.84 -4.77 -22.71
N LEU A 666 4.00 -4.41 -21.45
CA LEU A 666 2.95 -4.60 -20.44
C LEU A 666 1.73 -3.71 -20.71
N ASP A 667 1.92 -2.47 -21.17
CA ASP A 667 0.78 -1.62 -21.55
C ASP A 667 -0.02 -2.24 -22.70
N HIS A 668 0.64 -2.87 -23.69
CA HIS A 668 -0.03 -3.63 -24.77
C HIS A 668 -0.80 -4.83 -24.21
N LEU A 669 -0.20 -5.60 -23.29
CA LEU A 669 -0.88 -6.72 -22.62
C LEU A 669 -2.15 -6.25 -21.90
N TYR A 670 -2.07 -5.16 -21.12
CA TYR A 670 -3.21 -4.68 -20.35
C TYR A 670 -4.28 -4.02 -21.21
N THR A 671 -3.88 -3.12 -22.12
CA THR A 671 -4.83 -2.34 -22.91
C THR A 671 -5.41 -3.15 -24.07
N ASP A 672 -4.53 -3.78 -24.87
CA ASP A 672 -4.96 -4.37 -26.13
C ASP A 672 -5.46 -5.81 -25.95
N ILE A 673 -4.89 -6.58 -25.01
CA ILE A 673 -5.30 -7.98 -24.82
C ILE A 673 -6.35 -8.07 -23.70
N ILE A 674 -6.04 -7.60 -22.48
CA ILE A 674 -6.94 -7.81 -21.32
C ILE A 674 -8.15 -6.88 -21.39
N ALA A 675 -7.94 -5.56 -21.50
CA ALA A 675 -9.04 -4.60 -21.46
C ALA A 675 -9.95 -4.72 -22.69
N ASN A 676 -9.39 -4.83 -23.89
CA ASN A 676 -10.17 -5.01 -25.12
C ASN A 676 -10.84 -6.39 -25.16
N GLY A 677 -10.17 -7.45 -24.69
CA GLY A 677 -10.77 -8.77 -24.53
C GLY A 677 -11.96 -8.76 -23.57
N THR A 678 -11.83 -8.06 -22.47
CA THR A 678 -12.93 -7.92 -21.48
C THR A 678 -14.07 -7.07 -22.04
N LYS A 679 -13.74 -5.91 -22.62
CA LYS A 679 -14.73 -4.97 -23.18
C LYS A 679 -15.46 -5.49 -24.41
N GLY A 680 -14.81 -6.31 -25.24
CA GLY A 680 -15.40 -6.94 -26.42
C GLY A 680 -15.93 -8.36 -26.12
N PRO A 681 -15.18 -9.43 -26.41
CA PRO A 681 -15.70 -10.79 -26.39
C PRO A 681 -16.34 -11.24 -25.08
N VAL A 682 -15.75 -10.87 -23.93
CA VAL A 682 -16.28 -11.24 -22.60
C VAL A 682 -17.57 -10.47 -22.30
N ALA A 683 -17.60 -9.16 -22.58
CA ALA A 683 -18.78 -8.34 -22.39
C ALA A 683 -19.93 -8.79 -23.32
N ASP A 684 -19.63 -9.12 -24.59
CA ASP A 684 -20.59 -9.63 -25.56
C ASP A 684 -21.16 -10.99 -25.12
N ALA A 685 -20.32 -11.89 -24.60
CA ALA A 685 -20.76 -13.17 -24.04
C ALA A 685 -21.64 -12.98 -22.80
N ALA A 686 -21.27 -12.09 -21.89
CA ALA A 686 -22.06 -11.76 -20.71
C ALA A 686 -23.41 -11.13 -21.10
N TYR A 687 -23.41 -10.19 -22.05
CA TYR A 687 -24.62 -9.59 -22.61
C TYR A 687 -25.53 -10.63 -23.26
N TRP A 688 -24.96 -11.51 -24.11
CA TRP A 688 -25.71 -12.59 -24.73
C TRP A 688 -26.33 -13.52 -23.69
N THR A 689 -25.54 -13.93 -22.69
CA THR A 689 -26.04 -14.79 -21.58
C THR A 689 -27.17 -14.13 -20.82
N ASN A 690 -27.04 -12.85 -20.51
CA ASN A 690 -28.11 -12.11 -19.81
C ASN A 690 -29.37 -11.96 -20.70
N GLN A 691 -29.21 -11.38 -21.91
CA GLN A 691 -30.35 -11.01 -22.76
C GLN A 691 -31.01 -12.22 -23.45
N LYS A 692 -30.21 -13.19 -23.94
CA LYS A 692 -30.73 -14.37 -24.64
C LYS A 692 -30.95 -15.57 -23.73
N GLY A 693 -30.07 -15.77 -22.75
CA GLY A 693 -30.21 -16.84 -21.76
C GLY A 693 -31.25 -16.50 -20.71
N ILE A 694 -30.91 -15.61 -19.76
CA ILE A 694 -31.71 -15.35 -18.56
C ILE A 694 -33.02 -14.63 -18.94
N ASP A 695 -32.93 -13.46 -19.55
CA ASP A 695 -34.11 -12.67 -19.95
C ASP A 695 -34.95 -13.40 -20.99
N GLY A 696 -34.31 -14.15 -21.89
CA GLY A 696 -35.00 -15.01 -22.86
C GLY A 696 -35.89 -16.06 -22.16
N ILE A 697 -35.38 -16.76 -21.18
CA ILE A 697 -36.13 -17.74 -20.39
C ILE A 697 -37.25 -17.07 -19.61
N VAL A 698 -36.96 -15.98 -18.89
CA VAL A 698 -37.94 -15.22 -18.10
C VAL A 698 -39.11 -14.75 -18.99
N ASN A 699 -38.78 -14.16 -20.16
CA ASN A 699 -39.76 -13.70 -21.11
C ASN A 699 -40.57 -14.85 -21.74
N GLN A 700 -39.96 -15.99 -21.97
CA GLN A 700 -40.65 -17.18 -22.49
C GLN A 700 -41.59 -17.77 -21.44
N VAL A 701 -41.20 -17.84 -20.20
CA VAL A 701 -42.06 -18.24 -19.07
C VAL A 701 -43.24 -17.27 -18.93
N GLY A 702 -42.99 -15.97 -19.02
CA GLY A 702 -44.00 -14.95 -18.99
C GLY A 702 -45.01 -15.08 -20.14
N LYS A 703 -44.55 -15.32 -21.36
CA LYS A 703 -45.40 -15.60 -22.54
C LYS A 703 -46.22 -16.89 -22.37
N GLN A 704 -45.58 -17.95 -21.88
CA GLN A 704 -46.32 -19.20 -21.62
C GLN A 704 -47.38 -19.03 -20.55
N ALA A 705 -47.07 -18.31 -19.46
CA ALA A 705 -48.05 -17.98 -18.42
C ALA A 705 -49.23 -17.17 -18.99
N ALA A 706 -48.98 -16.13 -19.82
CA ALA A 706 -50.02 -15.37 -20.48
C ALA A 706 -50.85 -16.23 -21.44
N ASN A 707 -50.22 -17.07 -22.26
CA ASN A 707 -50.95 -17.97 -23.15
C ASN A 707 -51.81 -18.98 -22.39
N SER A 708 -51.24 -19.51 -21.25
CA SER A 708 -52.01 -20.41 -20.37
C SER A 708 -53.21 -19.69 -19.72
N ALA A 709 -53.04 -18.47 -19.28
CA ALA A 709 -54.11 -17.65 -18.76
C ALA A 709 -55.22 -17.36 -19.81
N THR A 710 -54.83 -17.06 -21.06
CA THR A 710 -55.74 -16.88 -22.19
C THR A 710 -56.48 -18.17 -22.50
N PHE A 711 -55.77 -19.32 -22.52
CA PHE A 711 -56.40 -20.62 -22.71
C PHE A 711 -57.44 -20.95 -21.59
N VAL A 712 -57.08 -20.71 -20.36
CA VAL A 712 -58.01 -20.92 -19.22
C VAL A 712 -59.25 -20.01 -19.35
N TYR A 713 -59.02 -18.72 -19.67
CA TYR A 713 -60.11 -17.79 -19.84
C TYR A 713 -61.04 -18.16 -21.01
N GLU A 714 -60.48 -18.35 -22.21
CA GLU A 714 -61.29 -18.58 -23.42
C GLU A 714 -61.93 -20.00 -23.45
N LYS A 715 -61.14 -21.02 -23.08
CA LYS A 715 -61.57 -22.41 -23.26
C LYS A 715 -62.28 -22.97 -22.02
N ILE A 716 -61.81 -22.62 -20.84
CA ILE A 716 -62.40 -23.16 -19.59
C ILE A 716 -63.47 -22.20 -19.08
N ASP A 717 -63.15 -20.93 -18.85
CA ASP A 717 -64.09 -20.00 -18.24
C ASP A 717 -65.24 -19.68 -19.18
N GLN A 718 -64.98 -19.09 -20.35
CA GLN A 718 -65.98 -18.67 -21.31
C GLN A 718 -66.74 -19.80 -21.96
N ASN A 719 -66.05 -20.85 -22.42
CA ASN A 719 -66.73 -21.93 -23.17
C ASN A 719 -67.27 -23.02 -22.26
N LEU A 720 -66.57 -23.41 -21.20
CA LEU A 720 -67.05 -24.52 -20.37
C LEU A 720 -67.88 -24.03 -19.19
N VAL A 721 -67.39 -23.07 -18.40
CA VAL A 721 -68.12 -22.58 -17.22
C VAL A 721 -69.29 -21.68 -17.61
N ASP A 722 -69.03 -20.60 -18.32
CA ASP A 722 -70.07 -19.68 -18.80
C ASP A 722 -70.99 -20.37 -19.80
N GLY A 723 -70.45 -21.27 -20.65
CA GLY A 723 -71.24 -22.08 -21.55
C GLY A 723 -72.22 -22.98 -20.80
N ALA A 724 -71.80 -23.67 -19.73
CA ALA A 724 -72.65 -24.49 -18.88
C ALA A 724 -73.70 -23.67 -18.11
N VAL A 725 -73.29 -22.51 -17.58
CA VAL A 725 -74.19 -21.58 -16.91
C VAL A 725 -75.27 -21.08 -17.87
N ASN A 726 -74.86 -20.64 -19.07
CA ASN A 726 -75.77 -20.18 -20.11
C ASN A 726 -76.70 -21.27 -20.64
N LEU A 727 -76.15 -22.52 -20.75
CA LEU A 727 -76.96 -23.69 -21.12
C LEU A 727 -78.02 -23.99 -20.03
N SER A 728 -77.58 -23.93 -18.77
CA SER A 728 -78.53 -24.11 -17.61
C SER A 728 -79.58 -23.02 -17.60
N GLY A 729 -79.20 -21.76 -17.88
CA GLY A 729 -80.10 -20.69 -18.01
C GLY A 729 -81.16 -20.88 -19.16
N LYS A 730 -80.66 -21.26 -20.34
CA LYS A 730 -81.49 -21.56 -21.49
C LYS A 730 -82.40 -22.77 -21.22
N ALA A 731 -81.84 -23.79 -20.57
CA ALA A 731 -82.68 -24.97 -20.19
C ALA A 731 -83.76 -24.56 -19.18
N SER A 732 -83.43 -23.75 -18.20
CA SER A 732 -84.39 -23.22 -17.22
C SER A 732 -85.48 -22.32 -17.90
N GLU A 733 -85.04 -21.48 -18.83
CA GLU A 733 -85.93 -20.65 -19.64
C GLU A 733 -86.85 -21.51 -20.51
N GLY A 734 -86.33 -22.49 -21.22
CA GLY A 734 -87.09 -23.46 -22.02
C GLY A 734 -88.07 -24.30 -21.17
N LEU A 735 -87.62 -24.74 -19.98
CA LEU A 735 -88.53 -25.38 -19.02
C LEU A 735 -89.64 -24.43 -18.51
N GLY A 736 -89.29 -23.20 -18.25
CA GLY A 736 -90.21 -22.14 -17.86
C GLY A 736 -91.24 -21.89 -18.93
N GLU A 737 -90.85 -21.75 -20.17
CA GLU A 737 -91.67 -21.52 -21.34
C GLU A 737 -92.61 -22.74 -21.64
N THR A 738 -92.05 -23.95 -21.50
CA THR A 738 -92.78 -25.21 -21.62
C THR A 738 -93.82 -25.29 -20.49
N THR A 739 -93.45 -24.95 -19.29
CA THR A 739 -94.39 -24.96 -18.13
C THR A 739 -95.49 -23.92 -18.34
N ARG A 740 -95.12 -22.75 -18.84
CA ARG A 740 -96.07 -21.71 -19.14
C ARG A 740 -97.03 -22.11 -20.26
N THR A 741 -96.58 -22.71 -21.31
CA THR A 741 -97.38 -23.12 -22.46
C THR A 741 -98.23 -24.37 -22.23
N ILE A 742 -97.73 -25.31 -21.45
CA ILE A 742 -98.38 -26.60 -21.22
C ILE A 742 -99.24 -26.56 -19.93
N VAL A 743 -98.65 -26.04 -18.84
CA VAL A 743 -99.20 -26.17 -17.49
C VAL A 743 -100.10 -24.95 -17.15
N GLN A 744 -99.72 -23.71 -17.53
CA GLN A 744 -100.43 -22.49 -17.15
C GLN A 744 -101.42 -21.99 -18.17
N ARG A 745 -102.08 -22.85 -18.92
CA ARG A 745 -103.14 -22.47 -19.91
C ARG A 745 -104.48 -22.02 -19.35
N GLY A 746 -104.61 -21.86 -18.05
CA GLY A 746 -105.84 -21.31 -17.45
C GLY A 746 -107.03 -22.28 -17.38
N LYS A 747 -106.87 -23.50 -17.76
CA LYS A 747 -107.94 -24.54 -17.70
C LYS A 747 -107.86 -25.31 -16.39
N VAL A 748 -108.81 -25.11 -15.47
CA VAL A 748 -108.92 -25.67 -14.13
C VAL A 748 -108.75 -27.20 -14.11
N HIS A 749 -109.30 -27.91 -15.10
CA HIS A 749 -109.23 -29.38 -15.22
C HIS A 749 -107.81 -29.87 -15.51
N GLN A 750 -106.90 -29.12 -16.14
CA GLN A 750 -105.51 -29.46 -16.37
C GLN A 750 -104.69 -29.32 -15.07
N TYR A 751 -104.99 -28.27 -14.27
CA TYR A 751 -104.29 -28.10 -12.98
C TYR A 751 -104.73 -29.23 -12.03
N ALA A 752 -106.00 -29.64 -12.04
CA ALA A 752 -106.44 -30.73 -11.24
C ALA A 752 -105.79 -32.09 -11.66
N ALA A 753 -105.62 -32.34 -12.98
CA ALA A 753 -104.95 -33.52 -13.50
C ALA A 753 -103.43 -33.55 -13.16
N ILE A 754 -102.74 -32.43 -13.19
CA ILE A 754 -101.32 -32.33 -12.82
C ILE A 754 -101.15 -32.52 -11.31
N MET A 755 -102.01 -31.95 -10.48
CA MET A 755 -102.04 -32.15 -9.05
C MET A 755 -102.23 -33.60 -8.71
N PHE A 756 -103.23 -34.25 -9.36
CA PHE A 756 -103.51 -35.64 -9.16
C PHE A 756 -102.31 -36.52 -9.58
N ALA A 757 -101.68 -36.28 -10.71
CA ALA A 757 -100.49 -37.01 -11.16
C ALA A 757 -99.31 -36.80 -10.20
N ALA A 758 -99.07 -35.59 -9.74
CA ALA A 758 -97.98 -35.26 -8.80
C ALA A 758 -98.20 -35.90 -7.44
N THR A 759 -99.39 -35.94 -6.90
CA THR A 759 -99.74 -36.63 -5.66
C THR A 759 -99.61 -38.14 -5.83
N THR A 760 -99.96 -38.74 -6.96
CA THR A 760 -99.83 -40.16 -7.24
C THR A 760 -98.34 -40.55 -7.35
N ILE A 761 -97.53 -39.70 -7.99
CA ILE A 761 -96.04 -39.94 -8.05
C ILE A 761 -95.44 -39.80 -6.67
N LEU A 762 -95.78 -38.83 -5.86
CA LEU A 762 -95.30 -38.66 -4.49
C LEU A 762 -95.73 -39.80 -3.60
N ALA A 763 -97.00 -40.24 -3.69
CA ALA A 763 -97.47 -41.42 -2.97
C ALA A 763 -96.74 -42.75 -3.42
N GLY A 764 -96.44 -42.86 -4.74
CA GLY A 764 -95.68 -44.00 -5.25
C GLY A 764 -94.21 -43.95 -4.78
N LEU A 765 -93.58 -42.79 -4.79
CA LEU A 765 -92.22 -42.60 -4.23
C LEU A 765 -92.25 -42.91 -2.71
N PHE A 766 -93.27 -42.45 -1.98
CA PHE A 766 -93.33 -42.70 -0.55
C PHE A 766 -93.47 -44.22 -0.27
N ILE A 767 -94.26 -44.93 -1.09
CA ILE A 767 -94.42 -46.41 -0.96
C ILE A 767 -93.12 -47.16 -1.31
N VAL A 768 -92.28 -46.64 -2.17
CA VAL A 768 -91.02 -47.25 -2.60
C VAL A 768 -89.88 -46.94 -1.62
N PHE A 769 -89.92 -45.81 -0.96
CA PHE A 769 -88.80 -45.37 -0.06
C PHE A 769 -89.15 -45.46 1.44
N VAL A 770 -90.37 -45.83 1.84
CA VAL A 770 -90.79 -46.16 3.19
C VAL A 770 -91.21 -47.63 3.20
#